data_04841ccbc7b1519cbf906b9171937639
#
_entry.id   04841ccbc7b1519cbf906b9171937639
#
_cell.length_a   1.000
_cell.length_b   1.000
_cell.length_c   1.000
_cell.angle_alpha   90.00
_cell.angle_beta   90.00
_cell.angle_gamma   90.00
#
_symmetry.space_group_name_H-M   'P 1'
#
loop_
_entity.id
_entity.type
_entity.pdbx_description
1 polymer ?
#
loop_
_entity_poly.entity_id
_entity_poly.type
_entity_poly.pdbx_seq_one_letter_code
_entity_poly.pdbx_strand_id
1 'polypeptide(L)'
;MQDVLAGLNERQKEAVTTTEGVVRVIAGAGSGKTRALTHRFAYLVNELGILPGHILCATFTNKAAREMAMRIHQLTGDEDTGYISTFHSFCVSVLQEDSYAVSYPKSFLVIDNADIDDMLSMVYEEMELTLRDMPFSKARDMIEMKKCVFEPEYYRDMIAMPISTLYEKYHKASNVEDIIFYGYLYQEKKCFALDYNDLIKFTLYIFEEHEDICRKWQSRLEYIMVDEFQDIDPLQYELMRVLAGYHKNLFVVGDPDQTIYTWRGANIRFLLDFDKHFPDVKTIMMNDNYRSTPEILAAANSLISKNQNRMRKDLIAHQPSGQKVTCFHLKTAEDEARRICEEIHMLHDHHIPYKDMTLLYRAHYVTRHLEEALLKEKIPYTMYSGTQFFSRMEIKDALCYLRMLAYKDDMAFRRIVNVPKRNMGPKRMQFLETIAREQGITLYEALTSHMDDPIFKGTRASDFVELIETFSKDREGRPVSEILSALLDESGYEEMMRTVGSQERLDNLAELKQSVFEYEMTAGEETGIADYLAHAALFSNLDTSPSEDKVKLMTIHTAKGLEFPYVFLCGMNEGIFPSRKTRTRQAMEEERRLAFVALTRAEKGLYLSETGGWGIDGAPRYPSRFVFDIDPDTLFYDPPLTDEYKAESLSYIERMEEGLREDATSGIRFKAGDRIRHRVFGEGTVEEVQEAEQSYTIHFDGMMTARKISFRVKMEKMR
;
A
#
# COMPACT_ATOMS: atom_id res chain seq x y z
N MET A 1 -1.34 33.71 28.07
CA MET A 1 -0.97 32.96 26.84
C MET A 1 0.34 32.25 27.12
N GLN A 2 0.46 30.98 26.76
CA GLN A 2 1.75 30.30 26.80
C GLN A 2 2.64 30.88 25.70
N ASP A 3 3.92 31.05 25.98
CA ASP A 3 4.91 31.45 24.97
C ASP A 3 4.95 30.36 23.85
N VAL A 4 4.41 30.70 22.69
CA VAL A 4 4.29 29.78 21.54
C VAL A 4 5.68 29.29 21.08
N LEU A 5 6.74 30.01 21.37
CA LEU A 5 8.11 29.64 20.99
C LEU A 5 8.85 28.85 22.06
N ALA A 6 8.26 28.65 23.24
CA ALA A 6 8.90 27.93 24.32
C ALA A 6 9.20 26.47 23.97
N GLY A 7 10.41 26.02 24.27
CA GLY A 7 10.83 24.63 24.04
C GLY A 7 11.10 24.26 22.57
N LEU A 8 11.08 25.22 21.65
CA LEU A 8 11.52 25.02 20.27
C LEU A 8 13.02 25.27 20.15
N ASN A 9 13.72 24.51 19.33
CA ASN A 9 15.10 24.80 18.95
C ASN A 9 15.14 25.93 17.91
N GLU A 10 16.37 26.45 17.63
CA GLU A 10 16.54 27.62 16.76
C GLU A 10 16.00 27.41 15.34
N ARG A 11 16.13 26.20 14.76
CA ARG A 11 15.61 25.89 13.43
C ARG A 11 14.07 25.78 13.41
N GLN A 12 13.50 25.22 14.46
CA GLN A 12 12.05 25.20 14.65
C GLN A 12 11.50 26.61 14.84
N LYS A 13 12.16 27.45 15.68
CA LYS A 13 11.79 28.86 15.82
C LYS A 13 11.86 29.61 14.49
N GLU A 14 12.93 29.41 13.73
CA GLU A 14 13.05 30.00 12.38
C GLU A 14 11.88 29.57 11.48
N ALA A 15 11.53 28.28 11.46
CA ALA A 15 10.41 27.78 10.68
C ALA A 15 9.06 28.36 11.14
N VAL A 16 8.85 28.56 12.44
CA VAL A 16 7.64 29.14 13.02
C VAL A 16 7.51 30.62 12.72
N THR A 17 8.59 31.39 12.86
CA THR A 17 8.55 32.87 12.76
C THR A 17 8.76 33.42 11.36
N THR A 18 9.23 32.62 10.40
CA THR A 18 9.30 33.04 8.98
C THR A 18 7.92 32.93 8.35
N THR A 19 7.08 33.94 8.51
CA THR A 19 5.65 33.89 8.19
C THR A 19 5.35 34.21 6.73
N GLU A 20 6.08 35.16 6.15
CA GLU A 20 5.79 35.68 4.81
C GLU A 20 6.56 34.96 3.71
N GLY A 21 5.91 34.85 2.54
CA GLY A 21 6.49 34.28 1.32
C GLY A 21 6.48 32.76 1.29
N VAL A 22 7.32 32.20 0.43
CA VAL A 22 7.38 30.74 0.23
C VAL A 22 8.49 30.13 1.08
N VAL A 23 8.12 29.20 1.95
CA VAL A 23 9.04 28.52 2.86
C VAL A 23 8.98 27.01 2.64
N ARG A 24 10.14 26.40 2.38
CA ARG A 24 10.33 24.96 2.30
C ARG A 24 11.12 24.49 3.51
N VAL A 25 10.52 23.61 4.31
CA VAL A 25 11.20 22.98 5.45
C VAL A 25 11.55 21.53 5.11
N ILE A 26 12.83 21.23 5.04
CA ILE A 26 13.32 19.86 4.91
C ILE A 26 13.59 19.33 6.31
N ALA A 27 12.71 18.45 6.76
CA ALA A 27 12.66 18.05 8.16
C ALA A 27 12.83 16.52 8.27
N GLY A 28 13.95 16.09 8.86
CA GLY A 28 14.24 14.67 9.03
C GLY A 28 13.25 13.94 9.94
N ALA A 29 13.38 12.61 10.01
CA ALA A 29 12.62 11.81 10.96
C ALA A 29 12.88 12.31 12.41
N GLY A 30 11.84 12.34 13.24
CA GLY A 30 11.97 12.75 14.66
C GLY A 30 12.40 14.21 14.90
N SER A 31 12.40 15.09 13.87
CA SER A 31 12.79 16.50 13.99
C SER A 31 11.70 17.43 14.51
N GLY A 32 10.50 16.91 14.74
CA GLY A 32 9.37 17.72 15.21
C GLY A 32 8.67 18.49 14.10
N LYS A 33 8.54 17.93 12.87
CA LYS A 33 7.77 18.50 11.74
C LYS A 33 6.42 19.03 12.17
N THR A 34 5.58 18.14 12.68
CA THR A 34 4.21 18.48 13.11
C THR A 34 4.20 19.48 14.26
N ARG A 35 5.21 19.43 15.16
CA ARG A 35 5.38 20.42 16.22
C ARG A 35 5.65 21.81 15.66
N ALA A 36 6.59 21.94 14.74
CA ALA A 36 6.89 23.23 14.10
C ALA A 36 5.65 23.79 13.38
N LEU A 37 4.89 22.93 12.67
CA LEU A 37 3.70 23.33 11.94
C LEU A 37 2.57 23.78 12.88
N THR A 38 2.29 23.05 13.97
CA THR A 38 1.26 23.45 14.96
C THR A 38 1.64 24.71 15.72
N HIS A 39 2.90 24.88 16.06
CA HIS A 39 3.40 26.12 16.69
C HIS A 39 3.39 27.30 15.71
N ARG A 40 3.64 27.09 14.42
CA ARG A 40 3.50 28.13 13.39
C ARG A 40 2.04 28.57 13.27
N PHE A 41 1.09 27.63 13.23
CA PHE A 41 -0.32 27.98 13.24
C PHE A 41 -0.69 28.82 14.46
N ALA A 42 -0.29 28.36 15.65
CA ALA A 42 -0.55 29.09 16.89
C ALA A 42 0.15 30.50 16.91
N TYR A 43 1.32 30.61 16.31
CA TYR A 43 2.02 31.89 16.18
C TYR A 43 1.29 32.86 15.26
N LEU A 44 0.76 32.39 14.12
CA LEU A 44 -0.05 33.19 13.22
C LEU A 44 -1.32 33.72 13.92
N VAL A 45 -1.97 32.87 14.70
CA VAL A 45 -3.21 33.25 15.41
C VAL A 45 -2.93 34.13 16.62
N ASN A 46 -2.05 33.70 17.53
CA ASN A 46 -1.90 34.35 18.83
C ASN A 46 -1.02 35.61 18.77
N GLU A 47 0.03 35.61 17.94
CA GLU A 47 0.99 36.72 17.89
C GLU A 47 0.69 37.71 16.74
N LEU A 48 0.23 37.18 15.59
CA LEU A 48 -0.05 38.05 14.43
C LEU A 48 -1.54 38.40 14.30
N GLY A 49 -2.43 37.71 15.03
CA GLY A 49 -3.87 37.99 15.01
C GLY A 49 -4.58 37.52 13.76
N ILE A 50 -4.01 36.57 13.02
CA ILE A 50 -4.63 35.99 11.82
C ILE A 50 -5.82 35.11 12.25
N LEU A 51 -6.95 35.31 11.61
CA LEU A 51 -8.14 34.49 11.90
C LEU A 51 -7.92 33.03 11.47
N PRO A 52 -8.27 32.02 12.29
CA PRO A 52 -8.11 30.63 11.93
C PRO A 52 -8.71 30.25 10.57
N GLY A 53 -9.90 30.79 10.22
CA GLY A 53 -10.56 30.57 8.94
C GLY A 53 -9.80 31.08 7.70
N HIS A 54 -8.69 31.81 7.89
CA HIS A 54 -7.81 32.29 6.83
C HIS A 54 -6.55 31.41 6.66
N ILE A 55 -6.47 30.29 7.37
CA ILE A 55 -5.33 29.37 7.34
C ILE A 55 -5.81 28.00 6.85
N LEU A 56 -5.18 27.52 5.76
CA LEU A 56 -5.29 26.14 5.33
C LEU A 56 -4.07 25.36 5.85
N CYS A 57 -4.32 24.29 6.57
CA CYS A 57 -3.30 23.35 7.00
C CYS A 57 -3.65 21.94 6.47
N ALA A 58 -3.03 21.57 5.34
CA ALA A 58 -3.28 20.31 4.67
C ALA A 58 -2.33 19.20 5.16
N THR A 59 -2.88 18.02 5.43
CA THR A 59 -2.13 16.82 5.81
C THR A 59 -2.60 15.60 5.06
N PHE A 60 -1.83 14.48 5.16
CA PHE A 60 -2.09 13.29 4.33
C PHE A 60 -3.27 12.44 4.81
N THR A 61 -3.58 12.40 6.12
CA THR A 61 -4.65 11.55 6.66
C THR A 61 -5.59 12.31 7.57
N ASN A 62 -6.87 11.90 7.61
CA ASN A 62 -7.86 12.46 8.52
C ASN A 62 -7.48 12.28 10.00
N LYS A 63 -6.75 11.20 10.34
CA LYS A 63 -6.23 10.98 11.69
C LYS A 63 -5.21 12.07 12.05
N ALA A 64 -4.23 12.32 11.17
CA ALA A 64 -3.23 13.36 11.37
C ALA A 64 -3.87 14.76 11.47
N ALA A 65 -4.89 15.06 10.66
CA ALA A 65 -5.63 16.30 10.73
C ALA A 65 -6.31 16.49 12.10
N ARG A 66 -6.96 15.45 12.62
CA ARG A 66 -7.59 15.49 13.95
C ARG A 66 -6.58 15.71 15.09
N GLU A 67 -5.46 14.97 15.06
CA GLU A 67 -4.39 15.12 16.05
C GLU A 67 -3.77 16.53 15.99
N MET A 68 -3.59 17.07 14.80
CA MET A 68 -3.09 18.42 14.58
C MET A 68 -4.07 19.46 15.12
N ALA A 69 -5.38 19.33 14.82
CA ALA A 69 -6.42 20.22 15.33
C ALA A 69 -6.46 20.20 16.88
N MET A 70 -6.37 19.04 17.51
CA MET A 70 -6.31 18.94 18.98
C MET A 70 -5.09 19.67 19.56
N ARG A 71 -3.91 19.52 18.94
CA ARG A 71 -2.69 20.21 19.40
C ARG A 71 -2.76 21.72 19.22
N ILE A 72 -3.33 22.17 18.10
CA ILE A 72 -3.54 23.61 17.83
C ILE A 72 -4.54 24.19 18.84
N HIS A 73 -5.65 23.51 19.08
CA HIS A 73 -6.61 23.92 20.13
C HIS A 73 -5.93 24.06 21.50
N GLN A 74 -5.05 23.14 21.89
CA GLN A 74 -4.29 23.24 23.14
C GLN A 74 -3.37 24.47 23.20
N LEU A 75 -2.82 24.89 22.05
CA LEU A 75 -1.89 26.03 21.97
C LEU A 75 -2.62 27.38 21.84
N THR A 76 -3.75 27.43 21.14
CA THR A 76 -4.49 28.66 20.88
C THR A 76 -5.59 28.92 21.92
N GLY A 77 -6.17 27.85 22.46
CA GLY A 77 -7.38 27.93 23.29
C GLY A 77 -8.64 28.24 22.49
N ASP A 78 -8.57 28.27 21.15
CA ASP A 78 -9.67 28.57 20.25
C ASP A 78 -10.33 27.27 19.77
N GLU A 79 -11.67 27.23 19.70
CA GLU A 79 -12.41 26.11 19.13
C GLU A 79 -12.39 26.13 17.60
N ASP A 80 -12.29 27.31 16.98
CA ASP A 80 -12.10 27.43 15.54
C ASP A 80 -10.63 27.13 15.19
N THR A 81 -10.41 26.06 14.47
CA THR A 81 -9.10 25.64 13.99
C THR A 81 -8.92 25.87 12.49
N GLY A 82 -9.83 26.62 11.84
CA GLY A 82 -9.78 26.90 10.41
C GLY A 82 -9.88 25.65 9.53
N TYR A 83 -9.14 25.63 8.41
CA TYR A 83 -9.14 24.50 7.47
C TYR A 83 -8.01 23.53 7.78
N ILE A 84 -8.09 22.78 8.89
CA ILE A 84 -7.15 21.68 9.20
C ILE A 84 -7.76 20.39 8.67
N SER A 85 -7.31 19.91 7.51
CA SER A 85 -7.93 18.79 6.82
C SER A 85 -6.97 18.10 5.85
N THR A 86 -7.43 17.04 5.18
CA THR A 86 -6.78 16.53 3.96
C THR A 86 -7.16 17.41 2.76
N PHE A 87 -6.39 17.36 1.67
CA PHE A 87 -6.76 18.05 0.42
C PHE A 87 -8.15 17.66 -0.07
N HIS A 88 -8.50 16.37 0.01
CA HIS A 88 -9.82 15.89 -0.38
C HIS A 88 -10.94 16.48 0.49
N SER A 89 -10.74 16.52 1.80
CA SER A 89 -11.75 17.13 2.71
C SER A 89 -11.87 18.63 2.49
N PHE A 90 -10.79 19.33 2.16
CA PHE A 90 -10.84 20.73 1.76
C PHE A 90 -11.63 20.91 0.44
N CYS A 91 -11.41 20.05 -0.55
CA CYS A 91 -12.19 20.08 -1.81
C CYS A 91 -13.68 19.86 -1.55
N VAL A 92 -14.05 18.96 -0.62
CA VAL A 92 -15.44 18.81 -0.22
C VAL A 92 -16.01 20.12 0.29
N SER A 93 -15.28 20.88 1.13
CA SER A 93 -15.74 22.19 1.62
C SER A 93 -15.94 23.19 0.48
N VAL A 94 -15.02 23.25 -0.48
CA VAL A 94 -15.15 24.12 -1.67
C VAL A 94 -16.37 23.72 -2.50
N LEU A 95 -16.51 22.43 -2.80
CA LEU A 95 -17.62 21.92 -3.61
C LEU A 95 -18.98 22.07 -2.93
N GLN A 96 -19.04 22.01 -1.61
CA GLN A 96 -20.29 22.29 -0.87
C GLN A 96 -20.67 23.76 -0.88
N GLU A 97 -19.69 24.67 -0.80
CA GLU A 97 -19.94 26.13 -0.84
C GLU A 97 -20.32 26.58 -2.26
N ASP A 98 -19.62 26.09 -3.28
CA ASP A 98 -19.71 26.55 -4.67
C ASP A 98 -20.26 25.48 -5.64
N SER A 99 -21.07 24.54 -5.16
CA SER A 99 -21.59 23.41 -5.95
C SER A 99 -22.34 23.79 -7.22
N TYR A 100 -22.94 24.98 -7.22
CA TYR A 100 -23.69 25.52 -8.38
C TYR A 100 -22.79 25.66 -9.63
N ALA A 101 -21.51 25.92 -9.46
CA ALA A 101 -20.56 26.07 -10.55
C ALA A 101 -20.35 24.78 -11.38
N VAL A 102 -20.62 23.62 -10.77
CA VAL A 102 -20.54 22.31 -11.42
C VAL A 102 -21.90 21.63 -11.58
N SER A 103 -23.00 22.32 -11.28
CA SER A 103 -24.37 21.80 -11.34
C SER A 103 -24.61 20.56 -10.48
N TYR A 104 -23.90 20.46 -9.34
CA TYR A 104 -24.09 19.41 -8.34
C TYR A 104 -24.86 19.94 -7.12
N PRO A 105 -25.61 19.11 -6.41
CA PRO A 105 -26.22 19.50 -5.15
C PRO A 105 -25.15 19.67 -4.05
N LYS A 106 -25.41 20.51 -3.06
CA LYS A 106 -24.51 20.63 -1.89
C LYS A 106 -24.32 19.30 -1.14
N SER A 107 -25.30 18.42 -1.22
CA SER A 107 -25.32 17.10 -0.59
C SER A 107 -24.91 15.99 -1.57
N PHE A 108 -23.89 16.23 -2.39
CA PHE A 108 -23.33 15.19 -3.26
C PHE A 108 -22.72 14.04 -2.43
N LEU A 109 -22.64 12.85 -3.03
CA LEU A 109 -22.05 11.68 -2.38
C LEU A 109 -20.53 11.65 -2.62
N VAL A 110 -19.77 11.36 -1.57
CA VAL A 110 -18.35 10.97 -1.69
C VAL A 110 -18.29 9.46 -1.59
N ILE A 111 -17.74 8.82 -2.61
CA ILE A 111 -17.75 7.37 -2.75
C ILE A 111 -16.37 6.76 -2.54
N ASP A 112 -16.38 5.56 -1.96
CA ASP A 112 -15.19 4.73 -1.76
C ASP A 112 -15.14 3.52 -2.72
N ASN A 113 -14.12 2.66 -2.53
CA ASN A 113 -13.96 1.48 -3.38
C ASN A 113 -15.12 0.48 -3.29
N ALA A 114 -15.84 0.41 -2.17
CA ALA A 114 -16.99 -0.49 -2.04
C ALA A 114 -18.18 0.07 -2.82
N ASP A 115 -18.41 1.38 -2.73
CA ASP A 115 -19.42 2.07 -3.53
C ASP A 115 -19.13 1.97 -5.03
N ILE A 116 -17.84 2.08 -5.44
CA ILE A 116 -17.43 1.87 -6.83
C ILE A 116 -17.77 0.44 -7.28
N ASP A 117 -17.48 -0.59 -6.46
CA ASP A 117 -17.82 -1.98 -6.78
C ASP A 117 -19.32 -2.19 -6.92
N ASP A 118 -20.14 -1.53 -6.11
CA ASP A 118 -21.61 -1.56 -6.23
C ASP A 118 -22.07 -0.90 -7.55
N MET A 119 -21.49 0.25 -7.94
CA MET A 119 -21.79 0.88 -9.23
C MET A 119 -21.34 0.00 -10.40
N LEU A 120 -20.17 -0.62 -10.31
CA LEU A 120 -19.69 -1.58 -11.32
C LEU A 120 -20.63 -2.79 -11.42
N SER A 121 -21.18 -3.28 -10.31
CA SER A 121 -22.14 -4.36 -10.32
C SER A 121 -23.38 -4.01 -11.14
N MET A 122 -23.90 -2.77 -11.01
CA MET A 122 -25.03 -2.28 -11.81
C MET A 122 -24.69 -2.21 -13.30
N VAL A 123 -23.50 -1.72 -13.66
CA VAL A 123 -23.02 -1.65 -15.05
C VAL A 123 -22.89 -3.05 -15.65
N TYR A 124 -22.32 -3.99 -14.88
CA TYR A 124 -22.12 -5.38 -15.34
C TYR A 124 -23.45 -6.11 -15.53
N GLU A 125 -24.42 -5.89 -14.63
CA GLU A 125 -25.76 -6.48 -14.76
C GLU A 125 -26.49 -5.92 -16.00
N GLU A 126 -26.44 -4.61 -16.24
CA GLU A 126 -27.11 -3.96 -17.39
C GLU A 126 -26.50 -4.36 -18.73
N MET A 127 -25.18 -4.54 -18.80
CA MET A 127 -24.44 -4.83 -20.05
C MET A 127 -24.07 -6.31 -20.20
N GLU A 128 -24.63 -7.19 -19.37
CA GLU A 128 -24.36 -8.64 -19.37
C GLU A 128 -22.86 -9.00 -19.25
N LEU A 129 -22.05 -8.13 -18.60
CA LEU A 129 -20.65 -8.36 -18.32
C LEU A 129 -20.49 -9.28 -17.11
N THR A 130 -19.33 -9.92 -17.04
CA THR A 130 -18.96 -10.81 -15.93
C THR A 130 -17.59 -10.47 -15.38
N LEU A 131 -17.25 -10.99 -14.22
CA LEU A 131 -15.90 -10.88 -13.67
C LEU A 131 -14.81 -11.57 -14.52
N ARG A 132 -15.22 -12.37 -15.52
CA ARG A 132 -14.30 -12.95 -16.52
C ARG A 132 -13.89 -11.93 -17.57
N ASP A 133 -14.78 -11.01 -17.91
CA ASP A 133 -14.50 -9.94 -18.87
C ASP A 133 -13.53 -8.95 -18.23
N MET A 134 -13.80 -8.52 -17.00
CA MET A 134 -12.88 -7.73 -16.17
C MET A 134 -13.24 -7.86 -14.69
N PRO A 135 -12.31 -8.29 -13.80
CA PRO A 135 -12.52 -8.24 -12.35
C PRO A 135 -12.65 -6.80 -11.85
N PHE A 136 -13.43 -6.56 -10.79
CA PHE A 136 -13.65 -5.22 -10.26
C PHE A 136 -12.35 -4.49 -9.85
N SER A 137 -11.38 -5.22 -9.29
CA SER A 137 -10.07 -4.61 -8.98
C SER A 137 -9.38 -4.05 -10.22
N LYS A 138 -9.39 -4.80 -11.34
CA LYS A 138 -8.84 -4.32 -12.62
C LYS A 138 -9.68 -3.21 -13.25
N ALA A 139 -10.99 -3.27 -13.06
CA ALA A 139 -11.89 -2.21 -13.52
C ALA A 139 -11.60 -0.89 -12.80
N ARG A 140 -11.38 -0.92 -11.47
CA ARG A 140 -10.96 0.26 -10.71
C ARG A 140 -9.60 0.80 -11.18
N ASP A 141 -8.60 -0.09 -11.33
CA ASP A 141 -7.27 0.32 -11.84
C ASP A 141 -7.38 0.94 -13.23
N MET A 142 -8.22 0.36 -14.12
CA MET A 142 -8.46 0.88 -15.47
C MET A 142 -9.18 2.24 -15.42
N ILE A 143 -10.19 2.40 -14.56
CA ILE A 143 -10.90 3.68 -14.38
C ILE A 143 -9.92 4.75 -13.89
N GLU A 144 -9.10 4.43 -12.89
CA GLU A 144 -8.07 5.35 -12.38
C GLU A 144 -7.09 5.75 -13.48
N MET A 145 -6.59 4.78 -14.26
CA MET A 145 -5.69 5.05 -15.39
C MET A 145 -6.36 5.89 -16.46
N LYS A 146 -7.64 5.64 -16.79
CA LYS A 146 -8.37 6.49 -17.73
C LYS A 146 -8.55 7.90 -17.17
N LYS A 147 -9.02 8.03 -15.93
CA LYS A 147 -9.21 9.34 -15.28
C LYS A 147 -7.91 10.14 -15.16
N CYS A 148 -6.77 9.49 -14.91
CA CYS A 148 -5.50 10.19 -14.66
C CYS A 148 -4.61 10.36 -15.89
N VAL A 149 -4.66 9.44 -16.89
CA VAL A 149 -3.68 9.37 -17.97
C VAL A 149 -4.30 9.42 -19.35
N PHE A 150 -5.32 8.60 -19.65
CA PHE A 150 -5.84 8.45 -21.01
C PHE A 150 -6.93 9.47 -21.36
N GLU A 151 -7.80 9.76 -20.42
CA GLU A 151 -8.90 10.73 -20.56
C GLU A 151 -8.88 11.73 -19.38
N PRO A 152 -7.78 12.45 -19.13
CA PRO A 152 -7.62 13.30 -17.94
C PRO A 152 -8.66 14.43 -17.85
N GLU A 153 -9.30 14.78 -18.97
CA GLU A 153 -10.33 15.82 -19.07
C GLU A 153 -11.78 15.27 -18.96
N TYR A 154 -11.97 13.99 -18.61
CA TYR A 154 -13.30 13.34 -18.52
C TYR A 154 -14.30 14.13 -17.64
N TYR A 155 -13.80 14.83 -16.63
CA TYR A 155 -14.61 15.62 -15.71
C TYR A 155 -15.34 16.78 -16.42
N ARG A 156 -14.76 17.35 -17.48
CA ARG A 156 -15.43 18.37 -18.30
C ARG A 156 -16.70 17.80 -18.95
N ASP A 157 -16.62 16.59 -19.49
CA ASP A 157 -17.77 15.84 -20.00
C ASP A 157 -18.78 15.56 -18.89
N MET A 158 -18.34 15.14 -17.71
CA MET A 158 -19.22 14.90 -16.57
C MET A 158 -19.97 16.17 -16.14
N ILE A 159 -19.32 17.32 -16.13
CA ILE A 159 -19.94 18.59 -15.74
C ILE A 159 -20.90 19.09 -16.81
N ALA A 160 -20.44 19.21 -18.05
CA ALA A 160 -21.16 19.88 -19.13
C ALA A 160 -22.16 18.99 -19.88
N MET A 161 -21.91 17.68 -19.99
CA MET A 161 -22.73 16.77 -20.81
C MET A 161 -24.04 16.42 -20.10
N PRO A 162 -25.20 16.48 -20.79
CA PRO A 162 -26.46 15.96 -20.26
C PRO A 162 -26.35 14.46 -19.95
N ILE A 163 -27.01 14.01 -18.90
CA ILE A 163 -26.98 12.60 -18.47
C ILE A 163 -27.46 11.64 -19.58
N SER A 164 -28.42 12.06 -20.40
CA SER A 164 -28.89 11.30 -21.57
C SER A 164 -27.79 11.06 -22.59
N THR A 165 -26.94 12.05 -22.83
CA THR A 165 -25.81 11.93 -23.77
C THR A 165 -24.75 10.97 -23.22
N LEU A 166 -24.47 11.03 -21.94
CA LEU A 166 -23.55 10.10 -21.28
C LEU A 166 -24.10 8.66 -21.31
N TYR A 167 -25.41 8.50 -21.09
CA TYR A 167 -26.10 7.21 -21.25
C TYR A 167 -25.97 6.66 -22.67
N GLU A 168 -26.15 7.52 -23.71
CA GLU A 168 -25.93 7.09 -25.09
C GLU A 168 -24.48 6.70 -25.37
N LYS A 169 -23.50 7.45 -24.83
CA LYS A 169 -22.06 7.17 -24.97
C LYS A 169 -21.74 5.79 -24.36
N TYR A 170 -22.27 5.52 -23.17
CA TYR A 170 -22.18 4.25 -22.47
C TYR A 170 -22.72 3.08 -23.31
N HIS A 171 -23.94 3.18 -23.85
CA HIS A 171 -24.58 2.11 -24.60
C HIS A 171 -24.06 1.93 -26.04
N LYS A 172 -23.38 2.94 -26.60
CA LYS A 172 -22.72 2.86 -27.91
C LYS A 172 -21.29 2.35 -27.83
N ALA A 173 -20.71 2.22 -26.63
CA ALA A 173 -19.38 1.68 -26.44
C ALA A 173 -19.29 0.24 -26.94
N SER A 174 -18.21 -0.12 -27.63
CA SER A 174 -18.05 -1.40 -28.31
C SER A 174 -17.02 -2.32 -27.67
N ASN A 175 -16.21 -1.81 -26.74
CA ASN A 175 -15.23 -2.59 -26.01
C ASN A 175 -15.51 -2.56 -24.50
N VAL A 176 -15.05 -3.57 -23.79
CA VAL A 176 -15.32 -3.77 -22.36
C VAL A 176 -14.82 -2.57 -21.51
N GLU A 177 -13.65 -2.03 -21.82
CA GLU A 177 -13.06 -0.92 -21.05
C GLU A 177 -13.91 0.36 -21.15
N ASP A 178 -14.38 0.71 -22.34
CA ASP A 178 -15.21 1.90 -22.55
C ASP A 178 -16.63 1.70 -21.98
N ILE A 179 -17.20 0.48 -22.09
CA ILE A 179 -18.48 0.16 -21.46
C ILE A 179 -18.38 0.38 -19.95
N ILE A 180 -17.37 -0.17 -19.31
CA ILE A 180 -17.16 -0.05 -17.87
C ILE A 180 -16.91 1.41 -17.50
N PHE A 181 -16.04 2.11 -18.21
CA PHE A 181 -15.66 3.49 -17.90
C PHE A 181 -16.85 4.45 -18.03
N TYR A 182 -17.52 4.48 -19.18
CA TYR A 182 -18.66 5.39 -19.38
C TYR A 182 -19.89 4.97 -18.57
N GLY A 183 -20.07 3.66 -18.32
CA GLY A 183 -21.08 3.17 -17.41
C GLY A 183 -20.84 3.63 -15.98
N TYR A 184 -19.62 3.58 -15.50
CA TYR A 184 -19.23 4.10 -14.20
C TYR A 184 -19.48 5.61 -14.10
N LEU A 185 -18.99 6.41 -15.05
CA LEU A 185 -19.25 7.87 -15.10
C LEU A 185 -20.75 8.20 -15.14
N TYR A 186 -21.55 7.38 -15.85
CA TYR A 186 -22.99 7.54 -15.87
C TYR A 186 -23.62 7.30 -14.50
N GLN A 187 -23.21 6.27 -13.77
CA GLN A 187 -23.72 5.98 -12.44
C GLN A 187 -23.28 7.07 -11.44
N GLU A 188 -22.03 7.53 -11.49
CA GLU A 188 -21.54 8.66 -10.68
C GLU A 188 -22.43 9.89 -10.89
N LYS A 189 -22.63 10.30 -12.15
CA LYS A 189 -23.43 11.48 -12.47
C LYS A 189 -24.89 11.33 -12.06
N LYS A 190 -25.47 10.14 -12.27
CA LYS A 190 -26.86 9.82 -11.88
C LYS A 190 -27.12 9.97 -10.38
N CYS A 191 -26.14 9.58 -9.57
CA CYS A 191 -26.23 9.65 -8.12
C CYS A 191 -25.64 10.93 -7.53
N PHE A 192 -25.14 11.86 -8.36
CA PHE A 192 -24.33 13.00 -7.93
C PHE A 192 -23.20 12.55 -7.00
N ALA A 193 -22.51 11.48 -7.38
CA ALA A 193 -21.39 10.90 -6.67
C ALA A 193 -20.07 11.42 -7.21
N LEU A 194 -19.07 11.55 -6.35
CA LEU A 194 -17.69 11.94 -6.69
C LEU A 194 -16.72 11.01 -5.97
N ASP A 195 -15.78 10.43 -6.71
CA ASP A 195 -14.66 9.73 -6.11
C ASP A 195 -13.54 10.72 -5.69
N TYR A 196 -12.45 10.19 -5.11
CA TYR A 196 -11.37 11.04 -4.61
C TYR A 196 -10.68 11.85 -5.73
N ASN A 197 -10.56 11.31 -6.95
CA ASN A 197 -9.99 12.05 -8.09
C ASN A 197 -10.92 13.20 -8.52
N ASP A 198 -12.22 12.93 -8.54
CA ASP A 198 -13.23 13.92 -8.91
C ASP A 198 -13.25 15.12 -7.99
N LEU A 199 -13.12 14.90 -6.67
CA LEU A 199 -13.10 15.97 -5.67
C LEU A 199 -12.07 17.06 -6.03
N ILE A 200 -10.85 16.65 -6.35
CA ILE A 200 -9.78 17.59 -6.68
C ILE A 200 -9.99 18.17 -8.08
N LYS A 201 -10.35 17.35 -9.07
CA LYS A 201 -10.52 17.78 -10.45
C LYS A 201 -11.68 18.76 -10.64
N PHE A 202 -12.80 18.51 -9.97
CA PHE A 202 -13.94 19.43 -9.99
C PHE A 202 -13.62 20.75 -9.29
N THR A 203 -12.85 20.71 -8.20
CA THR A 203 -12.37 21.93 -7.54
C THR A 203 -11.43 22.74 -8.45
N LEU A 204 -10.48 22.06 -9.10
CA LEU A 204 -9.59 22.72 -10.07
C LEU A 204 -10.36 23.30 -11.26
N TYR A 205 -11.36 22.58 -11.78
CA TYR A 205 -12.25 23.08 -12.83
C TYR A 205 -12.98 24.35 -12.42
N ILE A 206 -13.54 24.39 -11.20
CA ILE A 206 -14.20 25.60 -10.68
C ILE A 206 -13.20 26.77 -10.65
N PHE A 207 -11.99 26.54 -10.20
CA PHE A 207 -10.98 27.59 -10.12
C PHE A 207 -10.46 28.05 -11.49
N GLU A 208 -10.51 27.19 -12.51
CA GLU A 208 -10.13 27.51 -13.88
C GLU A 208 -11.24 28.28 -14.61
N GLU A 209 -12.49 27.85 -14.52
CA GLU A 209 -13.61 28.39 -15.28
C GLU A 209 -14.32 29.60 -14.58
N HIS A 210 -14.16 29.72 -13.23
CA HIS A 210 -14.81 30.74 -12.42
C HIS A 210 -13.77 31.57 -11.66
N GLU A 211 -13.22 32.60 -12.31
CA GLU A 211 -12.18 33.45 -11.70
C GLU A 211 -12.63 34.14 -10.42
N ASP A 212 -13.89 34.50 -10.29
CA ASP A 212 -14.48 35.11 -9.10
C ASP A 212 -14.45 34.16 -7.92
N ILE A 213 -14.77 32.86 -8.12
CA ILE A 213 -14.72 31.84 -7.08
C ILE A 213 -13.25 31.55 -6.72
N CYS A 214 -12.37 31.38 -7.72
CA CYS A 214 -10.95 31.21 -7.49
C CYS A 214 -10.39 32.36 -6.63
N ARG A 215 -10.68 33.59 -7.00
CA ARG A 215 -10.25 34.79 -6.28
C ARG A 215 -10.82 34.85 -4.86
N LYS A 216 -12.09 34.45 -4.67
CA LYS A 216 -12.72 34.35 -3.35
C LYS A 216 -11.91 33.44 -2.43
N TRP A 217 -11.56 32.24 -2.86
CA TRP A 217 -10.81 31.28 -2.06
C TRP A 217 -9.35 31.68 -1.87
N GLN A 218 -8.69 32.19 -2.93
CA GLN A 218 -7.33 32.72 -2.84
C GLN A 218 -7.20 33.89 -1.87
N SER A 219 -8.18 34.83 -1.86
CA SER A 219 -8.15 35.97 -0.94
C SER A 219 -8.50 35.59 0.49
N ARG A 220 -9.34 34.55 0.68
CA ARG A 220 -9.71 34.01 2.01
C ARG A 220 -8.50 33.33 2.66
N LEU A 221 -7.75 32.51 1.91
CA LEU A 221 -6.64 31.73 2.43
C LEU A 221 -5.34 32.52 2.43
N GLU A 222 -5.10 33.30 3.49
CA GLU A 222 -3.90 34.11 3.62
C GLU A 222 -2.62 33.29 3.80
N TYR A 223 -2.76 32.12 4.44
CA TYR A 223 -1.64 31.20 4.71
C TYR A 223 -2.00 29.77 4.33
N ILE A 224 -1.13 29.12 3.59
CA ILE A 224 -1.26 27.72 3.19
C ILE A 224 -0.08 26.94 3.75
N MET A 225 -0.36 25.91 4.53
CA MET A 225 0.62 25.04 5.14
C MET A 225 0.36 23.60 4.74
N VAL A 226 1.39 22.89 4.30
CA VAL A 226 1.27 21.49 3.85
C VAL A 226 2.24 20.61 4.61
N ASP A 227 1.71 19.63 5.38
CA ASP A 227 2.49 18.60 6.05
C ASP A 227 2.70 17.39 5.13
N GLU A 228 3.75 16.61 5.40
CA GLU A 228 4.14 15.42 4.63
C GLU A 228 4.19 15.68 3.12
N PHE A 229 4.74 16.84 2.73
CA PHE A 229 4.74 17.33 1.35
C PHE A 229 5.39 16.37 0.34
N GLN A 230 6.26 15.47 0.78
CA GLN A 230 6.85 14.44 -0.09
C GLN A 230 5.86 13.39 -0.59
N ASP A 231 4.65 13.31 0.00
CA ASP A 231 3.65 12.30 -0.36
C ASP A 231 2.51 12.86 -1.24
N ILE A 232 2.56 14.13 -1.63
CA ILE A 232 1.52 14.73 -2.49
C ILE A 232 1.62 14.24 -3.93
N ASP A 233 0.47 14.12 -4.57
CA ASP A 233 0.32 13.80 -5.98
C ASP A 233 0.27 15.07 -6.87
N PRO A 234 0.30 14.93 -8.21
CA PRO A 234 0.27 16.07 -9.12
C PRO A 234 -0.97 16.96 -9.01
N LEU A 235 -2.15 16.40 -8.72
CA LEU A 235 -3.38 17.17 -8.60
C LEU A 235 -3.40 18.00 -7.31
N GLN A 236 -2.94 17.41 -6.20
CA GLN A 236 -2.77 18.12 -4.93
C GLN A 236 -1.73 19.23 -5.04
N TYR A 237 -0.64 18.97 -5.77
CA TYR A 237 0.39 19.99 -6.05
C TYR A 237 -0.20 21.17 -6.83
N GLU A 238 -0.98 20.90 -7.90
CA GLU A 238 -1.63 21.93 -8.70
C GLU A 238 -2.65 22.73 -7.90
N LEU A 239 -3.48 22.05 -7.10
CA LEU A 239 -4.45 22.72 -6.22
C LEU A 239 -3.76 23.67 -5.24
N MET A 240 -2.70 23.21 -4.58
CA MET A 240 -1.88 24.06 -3.70
C MET A 240 -1.32 25.27 -4.46
N ARG A 241 -0.78 25.06 -5.68
CA ARG A 241 -0.20 26.12 -6.50
C ARG A 241 -1.23 27.19 -6.88
N VAL A 242 -2.43 26.76 -7.26
CA VAL A 242 -3.55 27.68 -7.59
C VAL A 242 -3.95 28.48 -6.36
N LEU A 243 -4.17 27.83 -5.22
CA LEU A 243 -4.57 28.51 -3.99
C LEU A 243 -3.53 29.51 -3.49
N ALA A 244 -2.24 29.18 -3.59
CA ALA A 244 -1.15 30.07 -3.18
C ALA A 244 -0.94 31.28 -4.12
N GLY A 245 -1.68 31.39 -5.22
CA GLY A 245 -1.44 32.37 -6.27
C GLY A 245 -1.60 33.83 -5.87
N TYR A 246 -2.41 34.15 -4.86
CA TYR A 246 -2.71 35.51 -4.45
C TYR A 246 -1.76 36.05 -3.36
N HIS A 247 -1.82 35.48 -2.15
CA HIS A 247 -1.01 35.95 -1.01
C HIS A 247 0.45 35.45 -1.07
N LYS A 248 0.69 34.33 -1.74
CA LYS A 248 2.02 33.69 -1.89
C LYS A 248 2.66 33.25 -0.55
N ASN A 249 1.88 33.17 0.51
CA ASN A 249 2.34 32.67 1.82
C ASN A 249 2.15 31.16 1.87
N LEU A 250 3.18 30.44 1.40
CA LEU A 250 3.16 28.99 1.28
C LEU A 250 4.25 28.39 2.16
N PHE A 251 3.85 27.51 3.07
CA PHE A 251 4.76 26.77 3.94
C PHE A 251 4.62 25.28 3.66
N VAL A 252 5.66 24.63 3.17
CA VAL A 252 5.68 23.19 2.94
C VAL A 252 6.72 22.53 3.83
N VAL A 253 6.34 21.44 4.49
CA VAL A 253 7.25 20.64 5.32
C VAL A 253 7.21 19.19 4.91
N GLY A 254 8.40 18.58 4.76
CA GLY A 254 8.49 17.19 4.35
C GLY A 254 9.89 16.61 4.48
N ASP A 255 9.95 15.31 4.32
CA ASP A 255 11.18 14.53 4.32
C ASP A 255 11.29 13.70 3.02
N PRO A 256 12.16 14.08 2.08
CA PRO A 256 12.31 13.31 0.83
C PRO A 256 12.76 11.87 1.08
N ASP A 257 13.45 11.59 2.20
CA ASP A 257 13.90 10.24 2.56
C ASP A 257 12.76 9.36 3.13
N GLN A 258 11.55 9.93 3.31
CA GLN A 258 10.34 9.22 3.76
C GLN A 258 9.26 9.11 2.68
N THR A 259 9.57 9.36 1.40
CA THR A 259 8.65 9.16 0.27
C THR A 259 8.49 7.67 0.01
N ILE A 260 7.33 7.09 0.38
CA ILE A 260 7.02 5.66 0.27
C ILE A 260 5.65 5.36 -0.36
N TYR A 261 5.03 6.36 -1.00
CA TYR A 261 3.72 6.25 -1.63
C TYR A 261 3.74 6.61 -3.13
N THR A 262 4.86 6.32 -3.84
CA THR A 262 4.94 6.60 -5.28
C THR A 262 3.94 5.77 -6.07
N TRP A 263 3.57 4.60 -5.58
CA TRP A 263 2.50 3.76 -6.14
C TRP A 263 1.08 4.39 -6.02
N ARG A 264 0.91 5.43 -5.19
CA ARG A 264 -0.28 6.29 -5.08
C ARG A 264 -0.13 7.62 -5.83
N GLY A 265 0.90 7.79 -6.66
CA GLY A 265 1.15 9.02 -7.39
C GLY A 265 2.03 10.05 -6.69
N ALA A 266 2.52 9.77 -5.47
CA ALA A 266 3.45 10.67 -4.80
C ALA A 266 4.71 10.91 -5.64
N ASN A 267 5.15 12.17 -5.72
CA ASN A 267 6.30 12.54 -6.52
C ASN A 267 7.31 13.36 -5.72
N ILE A 268 8.41 12.70 -5.35
CA ILE A 268 9.51 13.30 -4.59
C ILE A 268 10.09 14.56 -5.25
N ARG A 269 9.99 14.68 -6.59
CA ARG A 269 10.53 15.82 -7.34
C ARG A 269 9.82 17.12 -6.98
N PHE A 270 8.57 17.10 -6.54
CA PHE A 270 7.90 18.30 -6.07
C PHE A 270 8.62 18.93 -4.88
N LEU A 271 9.22 18.12 -4.01
CA LEU A 271 10.02 18.62 -2.89
C LEU A 271 11.48 18.92 -3.29
N LEU A 272 12.10 18.06 -4.10
CA LEU A 272 13.52 18.22 -4.51
C LEU A 272 13.70 19.41 -5.46
N ASP A 273 12.82 19.55 -6.46
CA ASP A 273 12.87 20.57 -7.51
C ASP A 273 12.01 21.80 -7.17
N PHE A 274 11.58 21.97 -5.92
CA PHE A 274 10.64 22.99 -5.48
C PHE A 274 11.09 24.42 -5.82
N ASP A 275 12.39 24.69 -5.73
CA ASP A 275 13.01 25.98 -6.08
C ASP A 275 12.93 26.32 -7.57
N LYS A 276 12.74 25.33 -8.45
CA LYS A 276 12.49 25.58 -9.89
C LYS A 276 11.12 26.22 -10.15
N HIS A 277 10.14 25.89 -9.30
CA HIS A 277 8.78 26.40 -9.39
C HIS A 277 8.57 27.66 -8.53
N PHE A 278 9.35 27.78 -7.44
CA PHE A 278 9.32 28.91 -6.52
C PHE A 278 10.74 29.43 -6.30
N PRO A 279 11.25 30.30 -7.23
CA PRO A 279 12.65 30.74 -7.20
C PRO A 279 13.06 31.48 -5.91
N ASP A 280 12.12 32.20 -5.28
CA ASP A 280 12.37 32.98 -4.05
C ASP A 280 12.14 32.19 -2.77
N VAL A 281 12.11 30.85 -2.84
CA VAL A 281 11.85 29.99 -1.69
C VAL A 281 12.95 30.07 -0.62
N LYS A 282 12.55 30.31 0.62
CA LYS A 282 13.43 30.14 1.78
C LYS A 282 13.43 28.68 2.21
N THR A 283 14.58 28.01 2.13
CA THR A 283 14.73 26.63 2.58
C THR A 283 15.33 26.58 3.99
N ILE A 284 14.66 25.86 4.90
CA ILE A 284 15.09 25.64 6.29
C ILE A 284 15.34 24.15 6.48
N MET A 285 16.50 23.79 7.05
CA MET A 285 16.87 22.40 7.32
C MET A 285 16.68 22.09 8.82
N MET A 286 15.86 21.09 9.12
CA MET A 286 15.60 20.60 10.49
C MET A 286 16.13 19.16 10.61
N ASN A 287 17.40 19.02 11.02
CA ASN A 287 18.10 17.73 11.07
C ASN A 287 18.19 17.14 12.48
N ASP A 288 17.86 17.93 13.51
CA ASP A 288 17.90 17.49 14.90
C ASP A 288 16.85 16.42 15.16
N ASN A 289 17.26 15.25 15.63
CA ASN A 289 16.36 14.15 15.97
C ASN A 289 16.26 13.99 17.47
N TYR A 290 15.05 14.06 17.98
CA TYR A 290 14.72 13.95 19.41
C TYR A 290 14.11 12.61 19.79
N ARG A 291 14.01 11.68 18.82
CA ARG A 291 13.36 10.37 18.96
C ARG A 291 14.35 9.27 19.30
N SER A 292 15.31 9.05 18.44
CA SER A 292 16.14 7.85 18.40
C SER A 292 17.53 8.05 18.97
N THR A 293 18.14 6.96 19.46
CA THR A 293 19.52 6.97 19.92
C THR A 293 20.52 7.21 18.79
N PRO A 294 21.76 7.66 19.09
CA PRO A 294 22.81 7.86 18.08
C PRO A 294 23.09 6.64 17.22
N GLU A 295 23.06 5.43 17.80
CA GLU A 295 23.35 4.17 17.12
C GLU A 295 22.30 3.84 16.06
N ILE A 296 21.02 4.05 16.38
CA ILE A 296 19.91 3.88 15.44
C ILE A 296 20.03 4.87 14.29
N LEU A 297 20.35 6.13 14.60
CA LEU A 297 20.49 7.15 13.56
C LEU A 297 21.74 6.97 12.70
N ALA A 298 22.83 6.49 13.25
CA ALA A 298 24.02 6.14 12.47
C ALA A 298 23.71 5.04 11.46
N ALA A 299 22.99 3.99 11.88
CA ALA A 299 22.53 2.93 10.99
C ALA A 299 21.58 3.47 9.91
N ALA A 300 20.60 4.32 10.28
CA ALA A 300 19.65 4.90 9.34
C ALA A 300 20.33 5.86 8.32
N ASN A 301 21.25 6.72 8.78
CA ASN A 301 21.99 7.64 7.94
C ASN A 301 22.88 6.89 6.94
N SER A 302 23.59 5.84 7.36
CA SER A 302 24.43 5.03 6.47
C SER A 302 23.61 4.32 5.41
N LEU A 303 22.47 3.71 5.79
CA LEU A 303 21.53 3.07 4.87
C LEU A 303 21.04 4.04 3.78
N ILE A 304 20.48 5.17 4.19
CA ILE A 304 19.82 6.08 3.25
C ILE A 304 20.82 6.84 2.37
N SER A 305 22.08 6.96 2.81
CA SER A 305 23.16 7.59 2.03
C SER A 305 23.41 6.92 0.67
N LYS A 306 22.98 5.66 0.49
CA LYS A 306 23.11 4.90 -0.77
C LYS A 306 22.14 5.35 -1.86
N ASN A 307 21.06 6.09 -1.51
CA ASN A 307 20.15 6.67 -2.49
C ASN A 307 20.79 7.88 -3.18
N GLN A 308 20.56 8.02 -4.49
CA GLN A 308 21.06 9.12 -5.30
C GLN A 308 20.05 10.29 -5.37
N ASN A 309 18.76 9.96 -5.50
CA ASN A 309 17.69 10.96 -5.58
C ASN A 309 17.25 11.41 -4.18
N ARG A 310 18.06 12.26 -3.54
CA ARG A 310 17.80 12.80 -2.20
C ARG A 310 18.46 14.17 -1.97
N MET A 311 17.96 14.92 -1.00
CA MET A 311 18.70 16.02 -0.39
C MET A 311 19.66 15.46 0.66
N ARG A 312 20.96 15.74 0.52
CA ARG A 312 21.95 15.30 1.50
C ARG A 312 21.70 15.98 2.84
N LYS A 313 21.41 15.18 3.83
CA LYS A 313 21.26 15.56 5.23
C LYS A 313 21.57 14.36 6.11
N ASP A 314 22.11 14.60 7.29
CA ASP A 314 22.31 13.59 8.31
C ASP A 314 21.48 13.95 9.53
N LEU A 315 20.81 12.96 10.12
CA LEU A 315 20.05 13.12 11.34
C LEU A 315 21.04 13.24 12.52
N ILE A 316 20.82 14.25 13.35
CA ILE A 316 21.66 14.54 14.52
C ILE A 316 20.92 14.12 15.78
N ALA A 317 21.47 13.17 16.52
CA ALA A 317 20.85 12.66 17.74
C ALA A 317 20.93 13.64 18.91
N HIS A 318 19.82 13.76 19.64
CA HIS A 318 19.75 14.45 20.91
C HIS A 318 19.45 13.51 22.09
N GLN A 319 19.15 12.23 21.80
CA GLN A 319 18.99 11.21 22.83
C GLN A 319 20.36 10.69 23.31
N PRO A 320 20.44 10.18 24.55
CA PRO A 320 21.67 9.56 25.06
C PRO A 320 22.02 8.31 24.22
N SER A 321 23.31 7.92 24.26
CA SER A 321 23.78 6.68 23.63
C SER A 321 23.05 5.45 24.19
N GLY A 322 22.70 4.53 23.32
CA GLY A 322 22.02 3.29 23.59
C GLY A 322 22.84 2.06 23.22
N GLN A 323 22.17 0.98 22.88
CA GLN A 323 22.80 -0.24 22.36
C GLN A 323 22.97 -0.16 20.85
N LYS A 324 23.95 -0.88 20.31
CA LYS A 324 24.09 -1.08 18.85
C LYS A 324 22.84 -1.74 18.30
N VAL A 325 22.56 -1.50 17.01
CA VAL A 325 21.50 -2.19 16.28
C VAL A 325 21.86 -3.68 16.21
N THR A 326 21.00 -4.53 16.78
CA THR A 326 21.23 -5.98 16.79
C THR A 326 20.64 -6.62 15.54
N CYS A 327 21.42 -7.47 14.87
CA CYS A 327 20.96 -8.22 13.71
C CYS A 327 21.00 -9.72 14.01
N PHE A 328 19.84 -10.35 14.08
CA PHE A 328 19.70 -11.79 14.28
C PHE A 328 19.86 -12.52 12.95
N HIS A 329 20.85 -13.41 12.87
CA HIS A 329 21.08 -14.29 11.73
C HIS A 329 20.70 -15.71 12.06
N LEU A 330 19.56 -16.19 11.55
CA LEU A 330 18.99 -17.50 11.88
C LEU A 330 18.94 -18.42 10.66
N LYS A 331 18.74 -19.71 10.93
CA LYS A 331 18.70 -20.72 9.85
C LYS A 331 17.35 -20.78 9.17
N THR A 332 16.28 -20.65 9.93
CA THR A 332 14.90 -20.82 9.47
C THR A 332 14.02 -19.69 9.98
N ALA A 333 12.85 -19.50 9.36
CA ALA A 333 11.86 -18.51 9.82
C ALA A 333 11.27 -18.87 11.20
N GLU A 334 11.22 -20.17 11.54
CA GLU A 334 10.82 -20.63 12.88
C GLU A 334 11.87 -20.25 13.94
N ASP A 335 13.17 -20.42 13.61
CA ASP A 335 14.26 -19.99 14.50
C ASP A 335 14.25 -18.46 14.69
N GLU A 336 13.98 -17.71 13.60
CA GLU A 336 13.82 -16.26 13.64
C GLU A 336 12.71 -15.87 14.62
N ALA A 337 11.53 -16.43 14.45
CA ALA A 337 10.37 -16.13 15.30
C ALA A 337 10.63 -16.49 16.76
N ARG A 338 11.26 -17.65 17.02
CA ARG A 338 11.64 -18.07 18.36
C ARG A 338 12.64 -17.10 19.00
N ARG A 339 13.70 -16.70 18.27
CA ARG A 339 14.72 -15.76 18.78
C ARG A 339 14.13 -14.40 19.12
N ILE A 340 13.18 -13.92 18.30
CA ILE A 340 12.44 -12.68 18.56
C ILE A 340 11.62 -12.82 19.86
N CYS A 341 10.92 -13.94 20.07
CA CYS A 341 10.16 -14.18 21.31
C CYS A 341 11.08 -14.22 22.55
N GLU A 342 12.26 -14.84 22.44
CA GLU A 342 13.27 -14.85 23.51
C GLU A 342 13.71 -13.42 23.89
N GLU A 343 13.94 -12.57 22.88
CA GLU A 343 14.31 -11.17 23.11
C GLU A 343 13.17 -10.36 23.74
N ILE A 344 11.94 -10.58 23.28
CA ILE A 344 10.74 -9.96 23.87
C ILE A 344 10.60 -10.37 25.35
N HIS A 345 10.84 -11.64 25.70
CA HIS A 345 10.82 -12.09 27.09
C HIS A 345 11.94 -11.44 27.92
N MET A 346 13.17 -11.38 27.38
CA MET A 346 14.26 -10.69 28.06
C MET A 346 13.94 -9.22 28.34
N LEU A 347 13.40 -8.50 27.37
CA LEU A 347 12.97 -7.11 27.56
C LEU A 347 11.86 -7.00 28.60
N HIS A 348 10.89 -7.91 28.56
CA HIS A 348 9.78 -7.93 29.52
C HIS A 348 10.25 -8.25 30.95
N ASP A 349 11.20 -9.16 31.13
CA ASP A 349 11.82 -9.47 32.40
C ASP A 349 12.60 -8.26 32.98
N HIS A 350 13.07 -7.35 32.12
CA HIS A 350 13.62 -6.05 32.49
C HIS A 350 12.55 -4.96 32.70
N HIS A 351 11.29 -5.36 32.93
CA HIS A 351 10.15 -4.48 33.20
C HIS A 351 9.73 -3.58 32.05
N ILE A 352 10.04 -3.94 30.80
CA ILE A 352 9.55 -3.24 29.61
C ILE A 352 8.20 -3.84 29.24
N PRO A 353 7.12 -3.04 29.17
CA PRO A 353 5.81 -3.56 28.84
C PRO A 353 5.73 -4.01 27.38
N TYR A 354 4.91 -5.02 27.08
CA TYR A 354 4.73 -5.53 25.72
C TYR A 354 4.26 -4.45 24.73
N LYS A 355 3.44 -3.49 25.17
CA LYS A 355 2.96 -2.37 24.33
C LYS A 355 4.06 -1.46 23.80
N ASP A 356 5.24 -1.51 24.38
CA ASP A 356 6.43 -0.72 23.97
C ASP A 356 7.26 -1.45 22.91
N MET A 357 6.90 -2.69 22.57
CA MET A 357 7.56 -3.54 21.58
C MET A 357 6.70 -3.67 20.32
N THR A 358 7.33 -3.53 19.16
CA THR A 358 6.62 -3.57 17.87
C THR A 358 7.40 -4.39 16.86
N LEU A 359 6.72 -5.33 16.21
CA LEU A 359 7.23 -6.11 15.09
C LEU A 359 6.80 -5.43 13.78
N LEU A 360 7.76 -5.04 12.98
CA LEU A 360 7.56 -4.44 11.66
C LEU A 360 7.96 -5.44 10.58
N TYR A 361 7.18 -5.51 9.52
CA TYR A 361 7.44 -6.38 8.38
C TYR A 361 7.00 -5.72 7.07
N ARG A 362 7.58 -6.19 5.94
CA ARG A 362 7.29 -5.66 4.60
C ARG A 362 5.92 -6.09 4.08
N ALA A 363 5.52 -7.31 4.34
CA ALA A 363 4.27 -7.90 3.84
C ALA A 363 3.68 -8.88 4.84
N HIS A 364 2.37 -9.02 4.84
CA HIS A 364 1.63 -9.82 5.82
C HIS A 364 1.93 -11.32 5.76
N TYR A 365 2.35 -11.88 4.62
CA TYR A 365 2.64 -13.32 4.55
C TYR A 365 3.81 -13.76 5.45
N VAL A 366 4.69 -12.82 5.81
CA VAL A 366 5.83 -13.09 6.72
C VAL A 366 5.38 -13.38 8.14
N THR A 367 4.14 -13.02 8.54
CA THR A 367 3.73 -13.03 9.95
C THR A 367 3.42 -14.42 10.52
N ARG A 368 3.22 -15.46 9.70
CA ARG A 368 2.78 -16.77 10.16
C ARG A 368 3.65 -17.32 11.28
N HIS A 369 4.95 -17.50 11.05
CA HIS A 369 5.87 -18.02 12.07
C HIS A 369 5.96 -17.13 13.31
N LEU A 370 5.88 -15.79 13.13
CA LEU A 370 5.85 -14.82 14.23
C LEU A 370 4.59 -15.01 15.08
N GLU A 371 3.41 -15.13 14.45
CA GLU A 371 2.15 -15.35 15.15
C GLU A 371 2.15 -16.69 15.89
N GLU A 372 2.58 -17.79 15.24
CA GLU A 372 2.70 -19.12 15.85
C GLU A 372 3.63 -19.12 17.06
N ALA A 373 4.80 -18.48 16.96
CA ALA A 373 5.76 -18.39 18.06
C ALA A 373 5.22 -17.56 19.24
N LEU A 374 4.65 -16.37 18.96
CA LEU A 374 4.05 -15.52 19.99
C LEU A 374 2.94 -16.25 20.76
N LEU A 375 2.11 -17.02 20.05
CA LEU A 375 1.05 -17.81 20.65
C LEU A 375 1.59 -18.97 21.51
N LYS A 376 2.59 -19.71 20.99
CA LYS A 376 3.25 -20.79 21.71
C LYS A 376 3.90 -20.30 23.02
N GLU A 377 4.56 -19.15 22.96
CA GLU A 377 5.22 -18.51 24.10
C GLU A 377 4.25 -17.67 24.96
N LYS A 378 2.95 -17.65 24.62
CA LYS A 378 1.89 -16.91 25.35
C LYS A 378 2.16 -15.41 25.46
N ILE A 379 2.83 -14.83 24.48
CA ILE A 379 3.06 -13.38 24.38
C ILE A 379 1.80 -12.74 23.78
N PRO A 380 1.14 -11.82 24.50
CA PRO A 380 -0.05 -11.16 23.98
C PRO A 380 0.32 -10.19 22.84
N TYR A 381 -0.39 -10.27 21.72
CA TYR A 381 -0.14 -9.38 20.58
C TYR A 381 -1.42 -8.83 19.93
N THR A 382 -1.28 -7.78 19.16
CA THR A 382 -2.34 -7.21 18.31
C THR A 382 -1.81 -6.85 16.94
N MET A 383 -2.60 -7.11 15.88
CA MET A 383 -2.26 -6.74 14.51
C MET A 383 -2.95 -5.45 14.13
N TYR A 384 -2.18 -4.53 13.53
CA TYR A 384 -2.69 -3.30 12.95
C TYR A 384 -2.75 -3.43 11.42
N SER A 385 -3.90 -3.09 10.84
CA SER A 385 -4.13 -3.14 9.38
C SER A 385 -3.94 -4.54 8.78
N GLY A 386 -4.39 -5.59 9.48
CA GLY A 386 -4.29 -6.97 9.01
C GLY A 386 -5.20 -7.90 9.78
N THR A 387 -5.39 -9.10 9.23
CA THR A 387 -6.08 -10.21 9.87
C THR A 387 -5.05 -11.29 10.21
N GLN A 388 -5.18 -11.91 11.38
CA GLN A 388 -4.34 -13.05 11.77
C GLN A 388 -4.27 -14.08 10.65
N PHE A 389 -3.11 -14.72 10.45
CA PHE A 389 -2.86 -15.59 9.30
C PHE A 389 -3.96 -16.63 9.08
N PHE A 390 -4.26 -17.45 10.09
CA PHE A 390 -5.28 -18.48 9.99
C PHE A 390 -6.74 -17.95 9.98
N SER A 391 -6.94 -16.66 10.17
CA SER A 391 -8.25 -16.01 10.10
C SER A 391 -8.50 -15.32 8.75
N ARG A 392 -7.51 -15.25 7.85
CA ARG A 392 -7.65 -14.67 6.51
C ARG A 392 -8.64 -15.48 5.68
N MET A 393 -9.38 -14.79 4.81
CA MET A 393 -10.44 -15.39 4.01
C MET A 393 -9.93 -16.55 3.17
N GLU A 394 -8.87 -16.35 2.40
CA GLU A 394 -8.28 -17.34 1.50
C GLU A 394 -7.71 -18.55 2.26
N ILE A 395 -7.17 -18.34 3.46
CA ILE A 395 -6.68 -19.42 4.31
C ILE A 395 -7.84 -20.26 4.88
N LYS A 396 -8.89 -19.59 5.38
CA LYS A 396 -10.10 -20.28 5.85
C LYS A 396 -10.79 -21.05 4.72
N ASP A 397 -10.82 -20.52 3.51
CA ASP A 397 -11.39 -21.22 2.35
C ASP A 397 -10.58 -22.48 2.02
N ALA A 398 -9.24 -22.35 1.96
CA ALA A 398 -8.34 -23.47 1.72
C ALA A 398 -8.45 -24.57 2.81
N LEU A 399 -8.50 -24.17 4.07
CA LEU A 399 -8.74 -25.11 5.18
C LEU A 399 -10.11 -25.78 5.10
N CYS A 400 -11.16 -25.06 4.62
CA CYS A 400 -12.46 -25.65 4.41
C CYS A 400 -12.47 -26.70 3.30
N TYR A 401 -11.64 -26.57 2.28
CA TYR A 401 -11.43 -27.63 1.29
C TYR A 401 -10.84 -28.89 1.94
N LEU A 402 -9.83 -28.78 2.80
CA LEU A 402 -9.29 -29.92 3.56
C LEU A 402 -10.33 -30.50 4.53
N ARG A 403 -11.13 -29.63 5.21
CA ARG A 403 -12.21 -30.08 6.11
C ARG A 403 -13.27 -30.89 5.36
N MET A 404 -13.58 -30.55 4.11
CA MET A 404 -14.49 -31.36 3.30
C MET A 404 -13.94 -32.75 3.04
N LEU A 405 -12.63 -32.92 2.87
CA LEU A 405 -12.04 -34.24 2.71
C LEU A 405 -12.04 -35.03 4.02
N ALA A 406 -11.79 -34.37 5.15
CA ALA A 406 -11.68 -35.02 6.46
C ALA A 406 -13.05 -35.33 7.09
N TYR A 407 -13.98 -34.37 7.04
CA TYR A 407 -15.19 -34.38 7.88
C TYR A 407 -16.50 -34.24 7.08
N LYS A 408 -16.47 -33.71 5.86
CA LYS A 408 -17.67 -33.37 5.06
C LYS A 408 -18.69 -32.54 5.85
N ASP A 409 -18.20 -31.62 6.71
CA ASP A 409 -19.05 -30.85 7.61
C ASP A 409 -19.80 -29.70 6.92
N ASP A 410 -20.96 -29.37 7.46
CA ASP A 410 -21.87 -28.37 6.89
C ASP A 410 -21.29 -26.94 6.88
N MET A 411 -20.43 -26.58 7.82
CA MET A 411 -19.82 -25.24 7.85
C MET A 411 -18.82 -25.07 6.72
N ALA A 412 -17.95 -26.06 6.50
CA ALA A 412 -17.02 -26.09 5.39
C ALA A 412 -17.77 -26.12 4.06
N PHE A 413 -18.82 -26.97 3.95
CA PHE A 413 -19.67 -27.05 2.75
C PHE A 413 -20.26 -25.68 2.38
N ARG A 414 -20.96 -25.03 3.31
CA ARG A 414 -21.57 -23.70 3.09
C ARG A 414 -20.55 -22.66 2.60
N ARG A 415 -19.34 -22.73 3.13
CA ARG A 415 -18.30 -21.77 2.81
C ARG A 415 -17.77 -21.92 1.39
N ILE A 416 -17.53 -23.16 0.92
CA ILE A 416 -16.78 -23.38 -0.33
C ILE A 416 -17.59 -23.96 -1.47
N VAL A 417 -18.82 -24.45 -1.27
CA VAL A 417 -19.62 -25.06 -2.35
C VAL A 417 -19.81 -24.13 -3.55
N ASN A 418 -19.87 -22.82 -3.33
CA ASN A 418 -20.00 -21.80 -4.37
C ASN A 418 -18.76 -20.90 -4.54
N VAL A 419 -17.62 -21.32 -4.03
CA VAL A 419 -16.33 -20.60 -4.12
C VAL A 419 -15.25 -21.57 -4.63
N PRO A 420 -14.82 -21.47 -5.90
CA PRO A 420 -15.27 -20.58 -6.99
C PRO A 420 -16.75 -20.75 -7.36
N LYS A 421 -17.30 -19.75 -8.06
CA LYS A 421 -18.73 -19.71 -8.41
C LYS A 421 -19.18 -20.97 -9.18
N ARG A 422 -20.15 -21.70 -8.61
CA ARG A 422 -20.73 -22.94 -9.17
C ARG A 422 -22.25 -22.86 -9.33
N ASN A 423 -22.82 -21.65 -9.27
CA ASN A 423 -24.26 -21.42 -9.31
C ASN A 423 -25.05 -22.07 -8.16
N MET A 424 -24.42 -22.25 -7.01
CA MET A 424 -25.03 -22.76 -5.78
C MET A 424 -25.53 -21.59 -4.91
N GLY A 425 -26.51 -20.86 -5.42
CA GLY A 425 -27.10 -19.69 -4.76
C GLY A 425 -28.09 -20.01 -3.64
N PRO A 426 -28.66 -18.97 -2.96
CA PRO A 426 -29.49 -19.14 -1.76
C PRO A 426 -30.66 -20.10 -1.91
N LYS A 427 -31.37 -20.09 -3.05
CA LYS A 427 -32.52 -21.00 -3.29
C LYS A 427 -32.12 -22.48 -3.27
N ARG A 428 -30.95 -22.80 -3.84
CA ARG A 428 -30.43 -24.17 -3.85
C ARG A 428 -29.92 -24.59 -2.48
N MET A 429 -29.28 -23.67 -1.77
CA MET A 429 -28.86 -23.89 -0.40
C MET A 429 -30.07 -24.17 0.51
N GLN A 430 -31.13 -23.37 0.41
CA GLN A 430 -32.35 -23.56 1.19
C GLN A 430 -33.03 -24.93 0.88
N PHE A 431 -32.99 -25.37 -0.37
CA PHE A 431 -33.50 -26.71 -0.79
C PHE A 431 -32.68 -27.80 -0.06
N LEU A 432 -31.35 -27.75 -0.11
CA LEU A 432 -30.49 -28.70 0.61
C LEU A 432 -30.71 -28.69 2.11
N GLU A 433 -30.87 -27.52 2.72
CA GLU A 433 -31.14 -27.34 4.14
C GLU A 433 -32.47 -28.02 4.57
N THR A 434 -33.47 -27.94 3.71
CA THR A 434 -34.74 -28.58 3.97
C THR A 434 -34.59 -30.10 3.96
N ILE A 435 -33.94 -30.65 2.96
CA ILE A 435 -33.71 -32.12 2.85
C ILE A 435 -32.81 -32.58 4.02
N ALA A 436 -31.72 -31.90 4.28
CA ALA A 436 -30.81 -32.27 5.34
C ALA A 436 -31.49 -32.32 6.71
N ARG A 437 -32.42 -31.37 6.96
CA ARG A 437 -33.21 -31.32 8.19
C ARG A 437 -34.25 -32.46 8.25
N GLU A 438 -34.93 -32.72 7.16
CA GLU A 438 -35.97 -33.76 7.09
C GLU A 438 -35.41 -35.18 7.22
N GLN A 439 -34.23 -35.40 6.64
CA GLN A 439 -33.60 -36.73 6.61
C GLN A 439 -32.52 -36.91 7.70
N GLY A 440 -32.15 -35.87 8.44
CA GLY A 440 -31.10 -35.94 9.48
C GLY A 440 -29.69 -36.22 8.93
N ILE A 441 -29.40 -35.71 7.73
CA ILE A 441 -28.14 -35.91 7.01
C ILE A 441 -27.40 -34.57 6.83
N THR A 442 -26.12 -34.63 6.43
CA THR A 442 -25.35 -33.43 6.12
C THR A 442 -25.80 -32.77 4.82
N LEU A 443 -25.45 -31.48 4.64
CA LEU A 443 -25.72 -30.77 3.36
C LEU A 443 -25.00 -31.42 2.17
N TYR A 444 -23.83 -31.99 2.41
CA TYR A 444 -23.09 -32.71 1.38
C TYR A 444 -23.80 -34.02 0.97
N GLU A 445 -24.29 -34.79 1.94
CA GLU A 445 -25.10 -36.01 1.68
C GLU A 445 -26.42 -35.64 1.00
N ALA A 446 -27.05 -34.53 1.41
CA ALA A 446 -28.26 -34.05 0.73
C ALA A 446 -27.99 -33.69 -0.73
N LEU A 447 -26.86 -33.04 -1.03
CA LEU A 447 -26.45 -32.72 -2.40
C LEU A 447 -26.18 -33.99 -3.20
N THR A 448 -25.40 -34.94 -2.69
CA THR A 448 -24.98 -36.15 -3.39
C THR A 448 -26.20 -37.07 -3.69
N SER A 449 -27.16 -37.17 -2.76
CA SER A 449 -28.34 -37.99 -2.90
C SER A 449 -29.43 -37.40 -3.82
N HIS A 450 -29.41 -36.10 -4.08
CA HIS A 450 -30.40 -35.38 -4.88
C HIS A 450 -29.79 -34.65 -6.10
N MET A 451 -28.61 -35.08 -6.56
CA MET A 451 -27.89 -34.44 -7.67
C MET A 451 -28.71 -34.38 -8.97
N ASP A 452 -29.59 -35.35 -9.20
CA ASP A 452 -30.44 -35.45 -10.38
C ASP A 452 -31.66 -34.50 -10.33
N ASP A 453 -31.90 -33.81 -9.22
CA ASP A 453 -33.01 -32.87 -9.09
C ASP A 453 -32.88 -31.71 -10.09
N PRO A 454 -33.99 -31.35 -10.79
CA PRO A 454 -33.98 -30.24 -11.76
C PRO A 454 -33.44 -28.90 -11.22
N ILE A 455 -33.46 -28.67 -9.92
CA ILE A 455 -32.95 -27.44 -9.29
C ILE A 455 -31.44 -27.26 -9.50
N PHE A 456 -30.70 -28.37 -9.69
CA PHE A 456 -29.25 -28.33 -9.94
C PHE A 456 -28.88 -28.26 -11.42
N LYS A 457 -29.88 -28.27 -12.33
CA LYS A 457 -29.61 -28.12 -13.75
C LYS A 457 -28.94 -26.78 -14.06
N GLY A 458 -27.82 -26.83 -14.77
CA GLY A 458 -27.03 -25.65 -15.13
C GLY A 458 -26.14 -25.14 -13.97
N THR A 459 -25.94 -25.96 -12.92
CA THR A 459 -24.92 -25.71 -11.91
C THR A 459 -23.66 -26.52 -12.21
N ARG A 460 -22.58 -26.19 -11.50
CA ARG A 460 -21.34 -26.99 -11.44
C ARG A 460 -21.24 -27.75 -10.11
N ALA A 461 -22.38 -28.15 -9.54
CA ALA A 461 -22.43 -28.91 -8.30
C ALA A 461 -21.83 -30.32 -8.46
N SER A 462 -22.02 -30.96 -9.65
CA SER A 462 -21.36 -32.22 -9.98
C SER A 462 -19.85 -32.16 -9.93
N ASP A 463 -19.25 -31.09 -10.47
CA ASP A 463 -17.80 -30.89 -10.46
C ASP A 463 -17.26 -30.81 -9.02
N PHE A 464 -18.01 -30.14 -8.13
CA PHE A 464 -17.63 -30.06 -6.72
C PHE A 464 -17.72 -31.43 -6.02
N VAL A 465 -18.76 -32.20 -6.27
CA VAL A 465 -18.89 -33.54 -5.70
C VAL A 465 -17.81 -34.47 -6.23
N GLU A 466 -17.58 -34.47 -7.54
CA GLU A 466 -16.53 -35.27 -8.19
C GLU A 466 -15.14 -34.95 -7.62
N LEU A 467 -14.83 -33.65 -7.46
CA LEU A 467 -13.59 -33.19 -6.84
C LEU A 467 -13.42 -33.79 -5.42
N ILE A 468 -14.42 -33.61 -4.56
CA ILE A 468 -14.35 -34.07 -3.16
C ILE A 468 -14.27 -35.61 -3.09
N GLU A 469 -15.02 -36.33 -3.90
CA GLU A 469 -14.99 -37.79 -3.92
C GLU A 469 -13.67 -38.35 -4.46
N THR A 470 -13.09 -37.71 -5.50
CA THR A 470 -11.82 -38.11 -6.06
C THR A 470 -10.71 -37.97 -5.04
N PHE A 471 -10.56 -36.79 -4.43
CA PHE A 471 -9.52 -36.56 -3.41
C PHE A 471 -9.77 -37.33 -2.12
N SER A 472 -11.01 -37.63 -1.75
CA SER A 472 -11.31 -38.46 -0.59
C SER A 472 -10.86 -39.92 -0.78
N LYS A 473 -10.85 -40.44 -2.00
CA LYS A 473 -10.37 -41.80 -2.33
C LYS A 473 -8.86 -41.87 -2.48
N ASP A 474 -8.24 -40.78 -3.01
CA ASP A 474 -6.83 -40.73 -3.38
C ASP A 474 -5.93 -40.14 -2.24
N ARG A 475 -6.47 -40.00 -1.04
CA ARG A 475 -5.76 -39.37 0.10
C ARG A 475 -4.84 -40.32 0.87
N GLU A 476 -5.06 -41.64 0.81
CA GLU A 476 -4.28 -42.61 1.59
C GLU A 476 -2.84 -42.69 1.04
N GLY A 477 -1.86 -42.38 1.91
CA GLY A 477 -0.44 -42.45 1.59
C GLY A 477 0.10 -41.25 0.78
N ARG A 478 -0.71 -40.20 0.54
CA ARG A 478 -0.21 -38.95 -0.06
C ARG A 478 0.01 -37.88 1.00
N PRO A 479 1.10 -37.08 0.88
CA PRO A 479 1.35 -35.92 1.72
C PRO A 479 0.18 -34.91 1.66
N VAL A 480 -0.20 -34.35 2.80
CA VAL A 480 -1.28 -33.34 2.89
C VAL A 480 -0.95 -32.08 2.09
N SER A 481 0.33 -31.69 2.03
CA SER A 481 0.84 -30.59 1.23
C SER A 481 0.61 -30.78 -0.26
N GLU A 482 0.80 -31.99 -0.80
CA GLU A 482 0.49 -32.33 -2.18
C GLU A 482 -1.03 -32.34 -2.44
N ILE A 483 -1.79 -32.93 -1.50
CA ILE A 483 -3.26 -32.93 -1.58
C ILE A 483 -3.79 -31.50 -1.64
N LEU A 484 -3.34 -30.65 -0.72
CA LEU A 484 -3.77 -29.24 -0.67
C LEU A 484 -3.44 -28.50 -1.96
N SER A 485 -2.22 -28.68 -2.48
CA SER A 485 -1.78 -28.02 -3.71
C SER A 485 -2.63 -28.43 -4.92
N ALA A 486 -2.85 -29.73 -5.11
CA ALA A 486 -3.66 -30.24 -6.19
C ALA A 486 -5.15 -29.84 -6.04
N LEU A 487 -5.68 -29.88 -4.84
CA LEU A 487 -7.06 -29.55 -4.52
C LEU A 487 -7.38 -28.06 -4.81
N LEU A 488 -6.47 -27.14 -4.47
CA LEU A 488 -6.64 -25.71 -4.75
C LEU A 488 -6.52 -25.39 -6.24
N ASP A 489 -5.69 -26.12 -6.98
CA ASP A 489 -5.56 -25.99 -8.43
C ASP A 489 -6.77 -26.57 -9.16
N GLU A 490 -7.13 -27.84 -8.91
CA GLU A 490 -8.23 -28.53 -9.60
C GLU A 490 -9.62 -27.95 -9.25
N SER A 491 -9.79 -27.40 -8.04
CA SER A 491 -11.00 -26.65 -7.67
C SER A 491 -11.18 -25.35 -8.46
N GLY A 492 -10.11 -24.84 -9.09
CA GLY A 492 -10.04 -23.52 -9.71
C GLY A 492 -9.91 -22.37 -8.71
N TYR A 493 -9.60 -22.65 -7.42
CA TYR A 493 -9.53 -21.62 -6.40
C TYR A 493 -8.34 -20.69 -6.60
N GLU A 494 -7.15 -21.23 -6.91
CA GLU A 494 -5.98 -20.42 -7.23
C GLU A 494 -6.15 -19.59 -8.52
N GLU A 495 -6.79 -20.19 -9.56
CA GLU A 495 -7.11 -19.47 -10.79
C GLU A 495 -8.07 -18.30 -10.51
N MET A 496 -9.07 -18.52 -9.65
CA MET A 496 -9.95 -17.44 -9.19
C MET A 496 -9.15 -16.33 -8.49
N MET A 497 -8.21 -16.66 -7.59
CA MET A 497 -7.37 -15.66 -6.93
C MET A 497 -6.45 -14.89 -7.89
N ARG A 498 -5.90 -15.56 -8.90
CA ARG A 498 -5.14 -14.93 -10.00
C ARG A 498 -6.01 -14.00 -10.83
N THR A 499 -7.25 -14.40 -11.10
CA THR A 499 -8.22 -13.60 -11.87
C THR A 499 -8.67 -12.35 -11.11
N VAL A 500 -8.83 -12.44 -9.78
CA VAL A 500 -9.10 -11.28 -8.90
C VAL A 500 -7.88 -10.35 -8.80
N GLY A 501 -6.68 -10.81 -9.22
CA GLY A 501 -5.45 -10.01 -9.25
C GLY A 501 -4.79 -9.80 -7.89
N SER A 502 -5.18 -10.54 -6.86
CA SER A 502 -4.62 -10.40 -5.51
C SER A 502 -3.37 -11.27 -5.33
N GLN A 503 -2.22 -10.68 -5.62
CA GLN A 503 -0.92 -11.36 -5.38
C GLN A 503 -0.71 -11.66 -3.89
N GLU A 504 -1.17 -10.80 -2.99
CA GLU A 504 -1.07 -11.03 -1.55
C GLU A 504 -1.78 -12.32 -1.12
N ARG A 505 -2.98 -12.57 -1.64
CA ARG A 505 -3.71 -13.82 -1.34
C ARG A 505 -3.03 -15.05 -1.90
N LEU A 506 -2.43 -14.95 -3.08
CA LEU A 506 -1.61 -16.04 -3.65
C LEU A 506 -0.36 -16.31 -2.81
N ASP A 507 0.31 -15.25 -2.34
CA ASP A 507 1.46 -15.36 -1.44
C ASP A 507 1.04 -16.01 -0.10
N ASN A 508 -0.15 -15.67 0.44
CA ASN A 508 -0.72 -16.31 1.63
C ASN A 508 -1.04 -17.79 1.41
N LEU A 509 -1.58 -18.17 0.25
CA LEU A 509 -1.82 -19.58 -0.09
C LEU A 509 -0.51 -20.37 -0.23
N ALA A 510 0.52 -19.77 -0.84
CA ALA A 510 1.85 -20.38 -0.91
C ALA A 510 2.44 -20.61 0.49
N GLU A 511 2.28 -19.65 1.39
CA GLU A 511 2.69 -19.77 2.79
C GLU A 511 1.90 -20.84 3.55
N LEU A 512 0.60 -20.99 3.27
CA LEU A 512 -0.20 -22.09 3.83
C LEU A 512 0.31 -23.45 3.38
N LYS A 513 0.60 -23.63 2.08
CA LYS A 513 1.17 -24.87 1.55
C LYS A 513 2.50 -25.21 2.22
N GLN A 514 3.33 -24.20 2.44
CA GLN A 514 4.59 -24.34 3.17
C GLN A 514 4.36 -24.76 4.63
N SER A 515 3.38 -24.17 5.31
CA SER A 515 3.00 -24.53 6.68
C SER A 515 2.61 -26.01 6.79
N VAL A 516 1.83 -26.52 5.82
CA VAL A 516 1.46 -27.94 5.77
C VAL A 516 2.70 -28.82 5.60
N PHE A 517 3.57 -28.47 4.65
CA PHE A 517 4.82 -29.23 4.41
C PHE A 517 5.75 -29.24 5.63
N GLU A 518 5.94 -28.12 6.32
CA GLU A 518 6.75 -28.05 7.55
C GLU A 518 6.15 -28.87 8.68
N TYR A 519 4.82 -28.87 8.81
CA TYR A 519 4.13 -29.69 9.78
C TYR A 519 4.35 -31.20 9.51
N GLU A 520 4.25 -31.64 8.25
CA GLU A 520 4.53 -33.03 7.86
C GLU A 520 5.96 -33.44 8.18
N MET A 521 6.94 -32.60 7.89
CA MET A 521 8.35 -32.86 8.20
C MET A 521 8.64 -32.98 9.68
N THR A 522 7.86 -32.26 10.52
CA THR A 522 8.05 -32.22 11.97
C THR A 522 7.27 -33.34 12.69
N ALA A 523 6.06 -33.64 12.23
CA ALA A 523 5.15 -34.59 12.89
C ALA A 523 5.34 -36.05 12.41
N GLY A 524 6.05 -36.30 11.30
CA GLY A 524 6.39 -37.61 10.74
C GLY A 524 5.41 -38.15 9.70
N GLU A 525 5.77 -39.31 9.10
CA GLU A 525 5.10 -39.87 7.90
C GLU A 525 3.63 -40.31 8.10
N GLU A 526 3.11 -40.36 9.33
CA GLU A 526 1.73 -40.79 9.63
C GLU A 526 0.76 -39.60 9.79
N THR A 527 1.18 -38.38 9.46
CA THR A 527 0.37 -37.18 9.69
C THR A 527 -0.77 -37.05 8.68
N GLY A 528 -2.02 -37.07 9.16
CA GLY A 528 -3.21 -36.97 8.35
C GLY A 528 -3.76 -35.53 8.25
N ILE A 529 -4.73 -35.34 7.33
CA ILE A 529 -5.44 -34.05 7.17
C ILE A 529 -6.07 -33.58 8.49
N ALA A 530 -6.65 -34.51 9.27
CA ALA A 530 -7.30 -34.18 10.54
C ALA A 530 -6.31 -33.63 11.58
N ASP A 531 -5.07 -34.15 11.59
CA ASP A 531 -4.02 -33.72 12.53
C ASP A 531 -3.55 -32.30 12.19
N TYR A 532 -3.35 -32.01 10.90
CA TYR A 532 -3.03 -30.65 10.47
C TYR A 532 -4.16 -29.66 10.76
N LEU A 533 -5.41 -30.04 10.51
CA LEU A 533 -6.56 -29.18 10.83
C LEU A 533 -6.68 -28.91 12.34
N ALA A 534 -6.40 -29.90 13.18
CA ALA A 534 -6.34 -29.70 14.63
C ALA A 534 -5.19 -28.75 15.02
N HIS A 535 -4.02 -28.89 14.41
CA HIS A 535 -2.90 -27.97 14.57
C HIS A 535 -3.29 -26.53 14.17
N ALA A 536 -3.80 -26.32 12.96
CA ALA A 536 -4.23 -25.00 12.49
C ALA A 536 -5.33 -24.37 13.37
N ALA A 537 -6.22 -25.19 13.93
CA ALA A 537 -7.29 -24.70 14.81
C ALA A 537 -6.76 -24.13 16.14
N LEU A 538 -5.61 -24.60 16.63
CA LEU A 538 -4.98 -24.04 17.83
C LEU A 538 -4.59 -22.57 17.65
N PHE A 539 -4.23 -22.15 16.43
CA PHE A 539 -3.81 -20.79 16.12
C PHE A 539 -4.96 -19.88 15.67
N SER A 540 -6.13 -20.44 15.35
CA SER A 540 -7.29 -19.66 14.92
C SER A 540 -8.22 -19.21 16.04
N ASN A 541 -8.20 -19.87 17.20
CA ASN A 541 -9.16 -19.72 18.29
C ASN A 541 -8.62 -19.05 19.57
N LEU A 542 -7.43 -18.44 19.51
CA LEU A 542 -6.87 -17.80 20.69
C LEU A 542 -7.55 -16.46 20.93
N ASP A 543 -8.37 -16.43 21.98
CA ASP A 543 -9.01 -15.24 22.50
C ASP A 543 -7.99 -14.12 22.72
N THR A 544 -8.27 -12.99 22.12
CA THR A 544 -7.55 -11.76 22.42
C THR A 544 -7.74 -11.45 23.90
N SER A 545 -6.71 -11.67 24.72
CA SER A 545 -6.66 -11.22 26.10
C SER A 545 -7.20 -9.79 26.22
N PRO A 546 -8.03 -9.47 27.21
CA PRO A 546 -8.52 -8.11 27.43
C PRO A 546 -7.41 -7.12 27.86
N SER A 547 -6.16 -7.57 28.01
CA SER A 547 -5.01 -6.75 28.37
C SER A 547 -4.76 -5.67 27.31
N GLU A 548 -4.55 -4.43 27.75
CA GLU A 548 -4.05 -3.32 26.91
C GLU A 548 -2.54 -3.43 26.63
N ASP A 549 -1.82 -4.27 27.38
CA ASP A 549 -0.39 -4.50 27.23
C ASP A 549 -0.12 -5.65 26.26
N LYS A 550 0.10 -5.30 24.98
CA LYS A 550 0.27 -6.25 23.87
C LYS A 550 1.38 -5.80 22.92
N VAL A 551 2.17 -6.75 22.43
CA VAL A 551 3.10 -6.52 21.32
C VAL A 551 2.31 -6.12 20.07
N LYS A 552 2.79 -5.12 19.32
CA LYS A 552 2.14 -4.62 18.12
C LYS A 552 2.78 -5.24 16.88
N LEU A 553 1.96 -5.74 15.97
CA LEU A 553 2.39 -6.28 14.68
C LEU A 553 1.80 -5.41 13.57
N MET A 554 2.65 -4.89 12.67
CA MET A 554 2.17 -4.06 11.56
C MET A 554 3.16 -4.01 10.39
N THR A 555 2.65 -3.66 9.21
CA THR A 555 3.54 -3.37 8.08
C THR A 555 4.30 -2.07 8.30
N ILE A 556 5.47 -1.94 7.65
CA ILE A 556 6.26 -0.71 7.70
C ILE A 556 5.45 0.49 7.19
N HIS A 557 4.60 0.31 6.18
CA HIS A 557 3.74 1.38 5.66
C HIS A 557 2.74 1.89 6.72
N THR A 558 2.16 0.98 7.50
CA THR A 558 1.25 1.34 8.61
C THR A 558 1.98 2.06 9.74
N ALA A 559 3.26 1.77 9.93
CA ALA A 559 4.09 2.38 10.97
C ALA A 559 4.55 3.81 10.63
N LYS A 560 4.34 4.30 9.39
CA LYS A 560 4.70 5.68 9.03
C LYS A 560 3.93 6.67 9.91
N GLY A 561 4.65 7.66 10.43
CA GLY A 561 4.10 8.65 11.39
C GLY A 561 4.06 8.18 12.84
N LEU A 562 4.24 6.88 13.12
CA LEU A 562 4.29 6.33 14.48
C LEU A 562 5.73 6.24 15.00
N GLU A 563 5.86 5.96 16.31
CA GLU A 563 7.15 5.76 16.99
C GLU A 563 6.98 4.75 18.13
N PHE A 564 8.04 3.98 18.40
CA PHE A 564 7.99 2.88 19.36
C PHE A 564 9.32 2.75 20.10
N PRO A 565 9.30 2.49 21.41
CA PRO A 565 10.54 2.30 22.19
C PRO A 565 11.43 1.18 21.63
N TYR A 566 10.87 0.03 21.29
CA TYR A 566 11.60 -1.13 20.77
C TYR A 566 10.97 -1.64 19.50
N VAL A 567 11.77 -1.75 18.45
CA VAL A 567 11.33 -2.20 17.11
C VAL A 567 12.11 -3.43 16.69
N PHE A 568 11.38 -4.45 16.27
CA PHE A 568 11.89 -5.64 15.59
C PHE A 568 11.49 -5.56 14.11
N LEU A 569 12.47 -5.43 13.23
CA LEU A 569 12.27 -5.42 11.78
C LEU A 569 12.56 -6.81 11.23
N CYS A 570 11.49 -7.54 10.90
CA CYS A 570 11.49 -8.96 10.59
C CYS A 570 11.55 -9.24 9.08
N GLY A 571 12.21 -10.35 8.71
CA GLY A 571 12.27 -10.82 7.33
C GLY A 571 13.18 -9.96 6.46
N MET A 572 14.32 -9.52 6.98
CA MET A 572 15.33 -8.73 6.26
C MET A 572 16.11 -9.58 5.26
N ASN A 573 15.41 -10.15 4.28
CA ASN A 573 15.95 -11.03 3.25
C ASN A 573 15.75 -10.48 1.85
N GLU A 574 16.72 -10.73 0.95
CA GLU A 574 16.54 -10.48 -0.47
C GLU A 574 15.31 -11.22 -1.01
N GLY A 575 14.48 -10.51 -1.78
CA GLY A 575 13.22 -11.03 -2.31
C GLY A 575 12.02 -10.95 -1.35
N ILE A 576 12.24 -10.63 -0.07
CA ILE A 576 11.20 -10.27 0.90
C ILE A 576 11.25 -8.76 1.12
N PHE A 577 12.37 -8.26 1.59
CA PHE A 577 12.67 -6.85 1.77
C PHE A 577 14.13 -6.54 1.40
N PRO A 578 14.43 -6.05 0.16
CA PRO A 578 13.47 -5.56 -0.85
C PRO A 578 12.61 -6.66 -1.48
N SER A 579 11.41 -6.26 -1.91
CA SER A 579 10.46 -7.17 -2.57
C SER A 579 10.98 -7.69 -3.92
N ARG A 580 10.65 -8.94 -4.29
CA ARG A 580 10.93 -9.50 -5.63
C ARG A 580 10.30 -8.69 -6.79
N LYS A 581 9.30 -7.85 -6.50
CA LYS A 581 8.66 -6.97 -7.48
C LYS A 581 9.51 -5.74 -7.84
N THR A 582 10.52 -5.43 -7.06
CA THR A 582 11.42 -4.29 -7.26
C THR A 582 12.33 -4.56 -8.45
N ARG A 583 12.04 -3.94 -9.61
CA ARG A 583 12.70 -4.21 -10.89
C ARG A 583 13.48 -3.02 -11.45
N THR A 584 13.34 -1.84 -10.85
CA THR A 584 14.00 -0.62 -11.31
C THR A 584 14.83 0.00 -10.20
N ARG A 585 15.79 0.85 -10.57
CA ARG A 585 16.62 1.58 -9.59
C ARG A 585 15.80 2.52 -8.72
N GLN A 586 14.80 3.20 -9.30
CA GLN A 586 13.91 4.09 -8.55
C GLN A 586 13.07 3.32 -7.52
N ALA A 587 12.50 2.18 -7.92
CA ALA A 587 11.78 1.30 -6.99
C ALA A 587 12.69 0.78 -5.87
N MET A 588 13.98 0.51 -6.16
CA MET A 588 14.95 0.11 -5.14
C MET A 588 15.26 1.26 -4.16
N GLU A 589 15.36 2.49 -4.66
CA GLU A 589 15.50 3.66 -3.79
C GLU A 589 14.27 3.88 -2.90
N GLU A 590 13.07 3.60 -3.40
CA GLU A 590 11.83 3.66 -2.61
C GLU A 590 11.80 2.57 -1.52
N GLU A 591 12.14 1.32 -1.85
CA GLU A 591 12.28 0.25 -0.86
C GLU A 591 13.34 0.60 0.21
N ARG A 592 14.45 1.27 -0.17
CA ARG A 592 15.44 1.75 0.80
C ARG A 592 14.90 2.88 1.68
N ARG A 593 14.07 3.78 1.14
CA ARG A 593 13.34 4.77 1.96
C ARG A 593 12.37 4.09 2.93
N LEU A 594 11.73 3.02 2.49
CA LEU A 594 10.85 2.22 3.36
C LEU A 594 11.66 1.59 4.50
N ALA A 595 12.86 1.06 4.23
CA ALA A 595 13.77 0.57 5.25
C ALA A 595 14.21 1.71 6.21
N PHE A 596 14.57 2.87 5.68
CA PHE A 596 14.89 4.06 6.48
C PHE A 596 13.71 4.47 7.39
N VAL A 597 12.49 4.45 6.86
CA VAL A 597 11.28 4.70 7.66
C VAL A 597 11.20 3.68 8.80
N ALA A 598 11.40 2.38 8.53
CA ALA A 598 11.34 1.33 9.55
C ALA A 598 12.37 1.56 10.68
N LEU A 599 13.64 1.80 10.32
CA LEU A 599 14.71 2.03 11.30
C LEU A 599 14.40 3.25 12.19
N THR A 600 13.92 4.34 11.59
CA THR A 600 13.61 5.60 12.29
C THR A 600 12.30 5.56 13.09
N ARG A 601 11.60 4.41 13.16
CA ARG A 601 10.47 4.21 14.09
C ARG A 601 10.94 3.88 15.50
N ALA A 602 12.16 3.35 15.64
CA ALA A 602 12.72 2.95 16.92
C ALA A 602 13.25 4.17 17.72
N GLU A 603 12.94 4.17 19.01
CA GLU A 603 13.44 5.18 19.95
C GLU A 603 14.70 4.69 20.69
N LYS A 604 14.61 3.51 21.35
CA LYS A 604 15.61 3.00 22.31
C LYS A 604 16.34 1.76 21.81
N GLY A 605 15.63 0.82 21.19
CA GLY A 605 16.19 -0.44 20.71
C GLY A 605 15.69 -0.81 19.31
N LEU A 606 16.61 -1.26 18.48
CA LEU A 606 16.32 -1.72 17.11
C LEU A 606 16.97 -3.09 16.89
N TYR A 607 16.13 -4.03 16.52
CA TYR A 607 16.51 -5.41 16.20
C TYR A 607 16.12 -5.69 14.75
N LEU A 608 17.07 -6.14 13.95
CA LEU A 608 16.85 -6.63 12.60
C LEU A 608 16.90 -8.15 12.65
N SER A 609 16.12 -8.83 11.85
CA SER A 609 16.20 -10.29 11.76
C SER A 609 16.14 -10.77 10.31
N GLU A 610 16.93 -11.76 9.99
CA GLU A 610 17.00 -12.38 8.68
C GLU A 610 17.27 -13.89 8.81
N THR A 611 16.95 -14.62 7.75
CA THR A 611 17.10 -16.07 7.70
C THR A 611 18.02 -16.50 6.57
N GLY A 612 18.90 -17.46 6.85
CA GLY A 612 19.63 -18.23 5.85
C GLY A 612 18.80 -19.39 5.31
N GLY A 613 19.49 -20.41 4.79
CA GLY A 613 18.89 -21.66 4.30
C GLY A 613 18.25 -21.53 2.93
N TRP A 614 17.16 -22.26 2.69
CA TRP A 614 16.53 -22.39 1.39
C TRP A 614 15.10 -21.85 1.40
N GLY A 615 14.71 -21.15 0.37
CA GLY A 615 13.33 -20.71 0.16
C GLY A 615 12.42 -21.86 -0.31
N ILE A 616 11.11 -21.62 -0.33
CA ILE A 616 10.09 -22.54 -0.85
C ILE A 616 10.36 -22.94 -2.31
N ASP A 617 10.95 -22.02 -3.07
CA ASP A 617 11.34 -22.20 -4.46
C ASP A 617 12.65 -22.96 -4.66
N GLY A 618 13.23 -23.51 -3.59
CA GLY A 618 14.52 -24.19 -3.60
C GLY A 618 15.71 -23.26 -3.86
N ALA A 619 15.53 -21.94 -3.80
CA ALA A 619 16.63 -20.98 -3.92
C ALA A 619 17.23 -20.65 -2.54
N PRO A 620 18.56 -20.43 -2.46
CA PRO A 620 19.17 -20.00 -1.20
C PRO A 620 18.64 -18.61 -0.78
N ARG A 621 18.43 -18.44 0.51
CA ARG A 621 18.07 -17.15 1.12
C ARG A 621 19.32 -16.41 1.53
N TYR A 622 19.37 -15.13 1.22
CA TYR A 622 20.44 -14.23 1.59
C TYR A 622 19.90 -13.04 2.40
N PRO A 623 20.72 -12.46 3.30
CA PRO A 623 20.38 -11.22 3.98
C PRO A 623 20.02 -10.13 2.97
N SER A 624 19.13 -9.23 3.40
CA SER A 624 18.78 -8.05 2.62
C SER A 624 20.02 -7.19 2.33
N ARG A 625 20.12 -6.66 1.11
CA ARG A 625 21.12 -5.64 0.77
C ARG A 625 21.07 -4.44 1.72
N PHE A 626 19.89 -4.14 2.30
CA PHE A 626 19.73 -3.05 3.25
C PHE A 626 20.50 -3.28 4.56
N VAL A 627 20.72 -4.52 4.96
CA VAL A 627 21.58 -4.85 6.09
C VAL A 627 23.05 -4.53 5.75
N PHE A 628 23.49 -4.83 4.51
CA PHE A 628 24.83 -4.51 4.03
C PHE A 628 25.03 -3.03 3.68
N ASP A 629 23.97 -2.27 3.43
CA ASP A 629 24.01 -0.83 3.22
C ASP A 629 24.23 -0.06 4.54
N ILE A 630 23.94 -0.68 5.68
CA ILE A 630 24.22 -0.14 7.02
C ILE A 630 25.71 -0.27 7.32
N ASP A 631 26.28 0.76 7.96
CA ASP A 631 27.67 0.72 8.42
C ASP A 631 27.88 -0.44 9.40
N PRO A 632 28.77 -1.40 9.09
CA PRO A 632 29.04 -2.56 9.94
C PRO A 632 29.43 -2.22 11.39
N ASP A 633 30.04 -1.07 11.63
CA ASP A 633 30.43 -0.64 12.98
C ASP A 633 29.23 -0.31 13.87
N THR A 634 28.07 -0.05 13.28
CA THR A 634 26.81 0.22 13.99
C THR A 634 25.99 -1.03 14.29
N LEU A 635 26.34 -2.16 13.67
CA LEU A 635 25.64 -3.43 13.79
C LEU A 635 26.34 -4.36 14.81
N PHE A 636 25.51 -5.16 15.48
CA PHE A 636 25.94 -6.32 16.27
C PHE A 636 25.19 -7.55 15.74
N TYR A 637 25.93 -8.48 15.12
CA TYR A 637 25.36 -9.74 14.60
C TYR A 637 25.32 -10.81 15.69
N ASP A 638 24.16 -11.48 15.80
CA ASP A 638 23.95 -12.58 16.75
C ASP A 638 23.21 -13.75 16.07
N PRO A 639 23.88 -14.87 15.72
CA PRO A 639 25.35 -15.04 15.69
C PRO A 639 26.04 -14.26 14.56
N PRO A 640 27.37 -14.10 14.60
CA PRO A 640 28.13 -13.44 13.52
C PRO A 640 27.98 -14.17 12.21
N LEU A 641 27.91 -13.42 11.10
CA LEU A 641 27.99 -13.95 9.74
C LEU A 641 29.39 -14.50 9.46
N THR A 642 29.46 -15.67 8.81
CA THR A 642 30.75 -16.17 8.31
C THR A 642 31.20 -15.35 7.09
N ASP A 643 32.52 -15.22 6.90
CA ASP A 643 33.08 -14.44 5.78
C ASP A 643 32.66 -15.07 4.43
N GLU A 644 32.54 -16.39 4.36
CA GLU A 644 32.10 -17.12 3.17
C GLU A 644 30.65 -16.77 2.81
N TYR A 645 29.72 -16.86 3.77
CA TYR A 645 28.32 -16.54 3.55
C TYR A 645 28.09 -15.05 3.22
N LYS A 646 28.89 -14.17 3.83
CA LYS A 646 28.90 -12.75 3.50
C LYS A 646 29.35 -12.49 2.05
N ALA A 647 30.41 -13.15 1.61
CA ALA A 647 30.90 -13.02 0.24
C ALA A 647 29.89 -13.56 -0.80
N GLU A 648 29.27 -14.71 -0.53
CA GLU A 648 28.19 -15.24 -1.38
C GLU A 648 27.00 -14.30 -1.46
N SER A 649 26.56 -13.73 -0.33
CA SER A 649 25.46 -12.79 -0.24
C SER A 649 25.72 -11.54 -1.08
N LEU A 650 26.90 -10.94 -0.93
CA LEU A 650 27.29 -9.77 -1.71
C LEU A 650 27.36 -10.08 -3.22
N SER A 651 27.92 -11.21 -3.61
CA SER A 651 27.95 -11.63 -5.02
C SER A 651 26.55 -11.87 -5.60
N TYR A 652 25.62 -12.36 -4.79
CA TYR A 652 24.22 -12.49 -5.20
C TYR A 652 23.58 -11.12 -5.39
N ILE A 653 23.77 -10.19 -4.46
CA ILE A 653 23.24 -8.82 -4.50
C ILE A 653 23.76 -8.08 -5.74
N GLU A 654 25.08 -8.16 -6.03
CA GLU A 654 25.69 -7.54 -7.22
C GLU A 654 25.02 -8.01 -8.51
N ARG A 655 24.83 -9.33 -8.67
CA ARG A 655 24.13 -9.89 -9.83
C ARG A 655 22.68 -9.39 -9.95
N MET A 656 22.00 -9.24 -8.82
CA MET A 656 20.62 -8.71 -8.81
C MET A 656 20.57 -7.21 -9.14
N GLU A 657 21.60 -6.45 -8.75
CA GLU A 657 21.71 -5.03 -9.09
C GLU A 657 21.98 -4.78 -10.58
N GLU A 658 22.85 -5.60 -11.21
CA GLU A 658 23.05 -5.56 -12.65
C GLU A 658 21.76 -5.84 -13.44
N GLY A 659 20.86 -6.64 -12.86
CA GLY A 659 19.53 -6.94 -13.42
C GLY A 659 18.50 -5.82 -13.28
N LEU A 660 18.75 -4.78 -12.47
CA LEU A 660 17.83 -3.67 -12.31
C LEU A 660 17.77 -2.82 -13.59
N ARG A 661 16.54 -2.58 -14.06
CA ARG A 661 16.30 -1.72 -15.22
C ARG A 661 16.52 -0.27 -14.84
N GLU A 662 17.06 0.53 -15.77
CA GLU A 662 16.97 1.99 -15.64
C GLU A 662 15.51 2.40 -15.83
N ASP A 663 15.10 3.41 -15.07
CA ASP A 663 13.69 3.83 -15.03
C ASP A 663 13.22 4.34 -16.39
N ALA A 664 12.01 3.95 -16.75
CA ALA A 664 11.36 4.38 -17.99
C ALA A 664 11.06 5.90 -18.05
N THR A 665 11.25 6.63 -16.94
CA THR A 665 11.04 8.08 -16.84
C THR A 665 12.21 8.92 -17.39
N SER A 666 13.39 8.31 -17.66
CA SER A 666 14.45 8.94 -18.45
C SER A 666 14.39 8.56 -19.94
N GLY A 667 13.24 8.17 -20.40
CA GLY A 667 12.99 7.44 -21.63
C GLY A 667 13.14 8.21 -22.95
N ILE A 668 13.61 9.46 -22.96
CA ILE A 668 13.98 10.14 -24.19
C ILE A 668 15.40 9.67 -24.56
N ARG A 669 15.48 8.53 -25.20
CA ARG A 669 16.76 8.01 -25.75
C ARG A 669 17.08 8.64 -27.11
N PHE A 670 16.05 9.08 -27.82
CA PHE A 670 16.14 9.57 -29.18
C PHE A 670 15.45 10.94 -29.28
N LYS A 671 16.00 11.80 -30.16
CA LYS A 671 15.41 13.11 -30.48
C LYS A 671 14.79 13.04 -31.88
N ALA A 672 13.89 13.97 -32.20
CA ALA A 672 13.40 14.11 -33.55
C ALA A 672 14.58 14.33 -34.51
N GLY A 673 14.59 13.61 -35.62
CA GLY A 673 15.69 13.54 -36.58
C GLY A 673 16.71 12.42 -36.34
N ASP A 674 16.69 11.73 -35.20
CA ASP A 674 17.59 10.62 -34.94
C ASP A 674 17.27 9.39 -35.82
N ARG A 675 18.31 8.81 -36.42
CA ARG A 675 18.21 7.52 -37.10
C ARG A 675 18.32 6.40 -36.08
N ILE A 676 17.37 5.47 -36.14
CA ILE A 676 17.29 4.32 -35.22
C ILE A 676 17.09 3.02 -35.96
N ARG A 677 17.44 1.89 -35.30
CA ARG A 677 17.13 0.55 -35.77
C ARG A 677 16.24 -0.17 -34.75
N HIS A 678 15.07 -0.59 -35.24
CA HIS A 678 14.13 -1.42 -34.48
C HIS A 678 14.28 -2.89 -34.91
N ARG A 679 14.23 -3.82 -33.93
CA ARG A 679 14.48 -5.24 -34.16
C ARG A 679 13.57 -5.89 -35.23
N VAL A 680 12.32 -5.44 -35.32
CA VAL A 680 11.29 -6.00 -36.21
C VAL A 680 11.06 -5.12 -37.43
N PHE A 681 11.02 -3.78 -37.25
CA PHE A 681 10.66 -2.83 -38.30
C PHE A 681 11.84 -2.30 -39.11
N GLY A 682 13.07 -2.67 -38.72
CA GLY A 682 14.27 -2.23 -39.40
C GLY A 682 14.68 -0.79 -39.07
N GLU A 683 15.29 -0.10 -40.03
CA GLU A 683 15.79 1.26 -39.87
C GLU A 683 14.67 2.29 -40.07
N GLY A 684 14.78 3.40 -39.34
CA GLY A 684 13.80 4.47 -39.41
C GLY A 684 14.31 5.76 -38.80
N THR A 685 13.55 6.83 -39.01
CA THR A 685 13.84 8.17 -38.46
C THR A 685 12.77 8.54 -37.45
N VAL A 686 13.17 9.03 -36.29
CA VAL A 686 12.25 9.59 -35.29
C VAL A 686 11.73 10.91 -35.81
N GLU A 687 10.44 11.00 -36.13
CA GLU A 687 9.80 12.23 -36.58
C GLU A 687 9.42 13.14 -35.42
N GLU A 688 8.87 12.53 -34.34
CA GLU A 688 8.37 13.26 -33.19
C GLU A 688 8.60 12.48 -31.90
N VAL A 689 8.83 13.21 -30.81
CA VAL A 689 8.93 12.65 -29.44
C VAL A 689 7.72 13.14 -28.66
N GLN A 690 6.81 12.25 -28.33
CA GLN A 690 5.58 12.55 -27.60
C GLN A 690 5.77 12.17 -26.13
N GLU A 691 6.26 13.13 -25.34
CA GLU A 691 6.59 12.91 -23.92
C GLU A 691 5.35 12.53 -23.09
N ALA A 692 4.22 13.17 -23.35
CA ALA A 692 2.96 12.90 -22.66
C ALA A 692 2.46 11.46 -22.87
N GLU A 693 2.68 10.89 -24.06
CA GLU A 693 2.28 9.53 -24.41
C GLU A 693 3.41 8.50 -24.21
N GLN A 694 4.59 8.93 -23.75
CA GLN A 694 5.79 8.10 -23.61
C GLN A 694 6.09 7.29 -24.88
N SER A 695 5.99 7.94 -26.05
CA SER A 695 6.13 7.31 -27.36
C SER A 695 6.92 8.17 -28.35
N TYR A 696 7.54 7.47 -29.31
CA TYR A 696 8.14 8.06 -30.49
C TYR A 696 7.20 7.86 -31.69
N THR A 697 7.01 8.86 -32.51
CA THR A 697 6.51 8.68 -33.89
C THR A 697 7.71 8.45 -34.78
N ILE A 698 7.81 7.25 -35.35
CA ILE A 698 8.98 6.81 -36.16
C ILE A 698 8.52 6.43 -37.55
N HIS A 699 9.16 7.01 -38.56
CA HIS A 699 9.03 6.60 -39.94
C HIS A 699 10.09 5.57 -40.28
N PHE A 700 9.70 4.33 -40.50
CA PHE A 700 10.61 3.25 -40.91
C PHE A 700 10.75 3.21 -42.43
N ASP A 701 11.99 3.00 -42.90
CA ASP A 701 12.34 3.11 -44.33
C ASP A 701 11.53 2.18 -45.25
N GLY A 702 11.04 1.07 -44.72
CA GLY A 702 10.22 0.10 -45.45
C GLY A 702 8.70 0.28 -45.31
N MET A 703 8.22 1.40 -44.71
CA MET A 703 6.80 1.60 -44.40
C MET A 703 6.27 2.89 -45.01
N MET A 704 5.02 2.84 -45.48
CA MET A 704 4.34 4.04 -46.05
C MET A 704 3.81 5.00 -44.97
N THR A 705 3.68 4.57 -43.73
CA THR A 705 3.14 5.35 -42.61
C THR A 705 4.04 5.25 -41.39
N ALA A 706 4.20 6.34 -40.65
CA ALA A 706 4.91 6.37 -39.39
C ALA A 706 4.21 5.48 -38.34
N ARG A 707 4.96 4.97 -37.37
CA ARG A 707 4.49 4.12 -36.27
C ARG A 707 4.74 4.81 -34.94
N LYS A 708 3.77 4.73 -34.03
CA LYS A 708 3.96 5.10 -32.63
C LYS A 708 4.64 3.93 -31.91
N ILE A 709 5.81 4.18 -31.37
CA ILE A 709 6.61 3.17 -30.65
C ILE A 709 6.86 3.68 -29.23
N SER A 710 6.44 2.89 -28.23
CA SER A 710 6.64 3.23 -26.82
C SER A 710 8.13 3.40 -26.47
N PHE A 711 8.45 4.33 -25.57
CA PHE A 711 9.80 4.51 -25.00
C PHE A 711 10.38 3.24 -24.38
N ARG A 712 9.54 2.28 -24.03
CA ARG A 712 9.93 0.98 -23.44
C ARG A 712 10.60 0.04 -24.42
N VAL A 713 10.46 0.28 -25.72
CA VAL A 713 11.02 -0.61 -26.77
C VAL A 713 12.52 -0.34 -26.92
N LYS A 714 13.30 -1.42 -26.89
CA LYS A 714 14.75 -1.34 -27.16
C LYS A 714 14.98 -1.09 -28.64
N MET A 715 15.59 0.02 -28.95
CA MET A 715 16.05 0.43 -30.27
C MET A 715 17.49 0.91 -30.17
N GLU A 716 18.24 0.80 -31.26
CA GLU A 716 19.63 1.26 -31.33
C GLU A 716 19.70 2.57 -32.11
N LYS A 717 20.47 3.54 -31.62
CA LYS A 717 20.78 4.76 -32.35
C LYS A 717 21.82 4.46 -33.40
N MET A 718 21.51 4.75 -34.62
CA MET A 718 22.46 4.68 -35.70
C MET A 718 23.37 5.93 -35.71
N ARG A 719 24.64 5.79 -35.97
CA ARG A 719 25.62 6.88 -36.02
C ARG A 719 25.45 7.73 -37.28
#